data_ac79c7f8f1604c874611f4e8e3999df0
#
_entry.id   ac79c7f8f1604c874611f4e8e3999df0
#
_cell.length_a   1.000
_cell.length_b   1.000
_cell.length_c   1.000
_cell.angle_alpha   90.00
_cell.angle_beta   90.00
_cell.angle_gamma   90.00
#
_symmetry.space_group_name_H-M   'P 1'
#
loop_
_entity.id
_entity.type
_entity.pdbx_description
1 polymer ?
#
loop_
_entity_poly.entity_id
_entity_poly.type
_entity_poly.pdbx_seq_one_letter_code
_entity_poly.pdbx_strand_id
1 'polypeptide(L)'
;MIVLVPLGPAASFNAPVYALTLAISSAATTAFLWRGPAISGRMVLGGAALAHALTLYAVPDFVDDYFRFIWDGWQTLQTGTPYRVVPELYVANETVPIELRATLDRINNPEYATIYGPVLQLVFAAVFALFGTNPLGLQLLFAGVNLLLIALLLRRHSPGAVALYAWNPLVIVDTSLHLHPDGLLAAALFAGLLASRRHPALAGALFATAAGVKLVALAAWPVLLRLRSTALLTAIVLLAAFYLIFLLQGSGAGFETTHAFVRLWHFNPLAYDALLFAFDWQVARLATFGVAALIVLWLHGRSRSAEEVPLATIFGVILLFAPAINSWYLLWLLPFAVGRGQIWPFAATVALPFSYLTGLTLDDPRLELFEVHPLARLIEISILAAALLADRLRMRDRRDCVLAEPPTPIADVRIAVVIPALNEEAAVGRVVSAARTVLGPQLSQLIVADNGSTDQTAQVAEAAGAIVVLETQRGYGAACLAALAIVERDADIVLFVDSDGSDHVPDALRIVEPLKAGRADLVIGSRVAGTIEAGAMTLPQRFGNWLAPLLVRMFWGVRYSDLGPFRAIRCDALEKLGMQDRDFGWTIEMQVRAAKQGLRITEVPTGYSRRIGVSKISGTVRGVVLAGAKILYVIGREAFTDCGREYAKGPSRD
;
A
#
# COMPACT_ATOMS: atom_id res chain seq x y z
N MET A 1 -16.44 26.84 2.71
CA MET A 1 -16.76 26.20 1.41
C MET A 1 -17.76 27.00 0.58
N ILE A 2 -18.85 27.48 1.13
CA ILE A 2 -19.91 28.25 0.39
C ILE A 2 -19.41 29.60 -0.15
N VAL A 3 -18.43 30.23 0.46
CA VAL A 3 -17.94 31.60 0.12
C VAL A 3 -17.04 31.64 -1.13
N LEU A 4 -16.62 30.50 -1.68
CA LEU A 4 -15.63 30.44 -2.75
C LEU A 4 -16.15 29.86 -4.07
N VAL A 5 -17.43 29.51 -4.13
CA VAL A 5 -18.08 29.25 -5.42
C VAL A 5 -18.42 30.60 -6.01
N PRO A 6 -17.87 30.99 -7.16
CA PRO A 6 -18.25 32.25 -7.80
C PRO A 6 -19.74 32.22 -8.09
N LEU A 7 -20.50 33.08 -7.41
CA LEU A 7 -21.93 33.23 -7.60
C LEU A 7 -22.25 34.15 -8.81
N GLY A 8 -21.45 34.05 -9.90
CA GLY A 8 -21.70 34.86 -11.07
C GLY A 8 -20.69 34.63 -12.20
N PRO A 9 -21.06 34.97 -13.46
CA PRO A 9 -20.35 34.61 -14.67
C PRO A 9 -19.06 35.39 -14.95
N ALA A 10 -18.46 36.09 -13.99
CA ALA A 10 -17.31 36.97 -14.23
C ALA A 10 -16.26 37.03 -13.13
N ALA A 11 -16.30 36.16 -12.10
CA ALA A 11 -15.19 36.10 -11.18
C ALA A 11 -14.05 35.28 -11.80
N SER A 12 -12.89 35.89 -12.02
CA SER A 12 -11.69 35.19 -12.47
C SER A 12 -11.41 34.00 -11.51
N PHE A 13 -11.41 32.79 -12.06
CA PHE A 13 -11.10 31.59 -11.28
C PHE A 13 -9.68 31.70 -10.71
N ASN A 14 -9.57 31.61 -9.39
CA ASN A 14 -8.28 31.64 -8.70
C ASN A 14 -7.91 30.22 -8.28
N ALA A 15 -7.18 29.51 -9.12
CA ALA A 15 -6.77 28.14 -8.91
C ALA A 15 -6.02 27.91 -7.58
N PRO A 16 -5.05 28.75 -7.17
CA PRO A 16 -4.41 28.63 -5.86
C PRO A 16 -5.38 28.71 -4.69
N VAL A 17 -6.29 29.66 -4.68
CA VAL A 17 -7.30 29.82 -3.61
C VAL A 17 -8.24 28.61 -3.60
N TYR A 18 -8.68 28.16 -4.77
CA TYR A 18 -9.54 26.99 -4.90
C TYR A 18 -8.86 25.72 -4.38
N ALA A 19 -7.66 25.40 -4.89
CA ALA A 19 -6.91 24.22 -4.48
C ALA A 19 -6.62 24.21 -2.97
N LEU A 20 -6.17 25.34 -2.42
CA LEU A 20 -5.87 25.47 -1.01
C LEU A 20 -7.12 25.33 -0.14
N THR A 21 -8.23 25.94 -0.54
CA THR A 21 -9.51 25.84 0.20
C THR A 21 -10.04 24.42 0.22
N LEU A 22 -10.01 23.74 -0.94
CA LEU A 22 -10.45 22.35 -1.04
C LEU A 22 -9.54 21.43 -0.21
N ALA A 23 -8.22 21.62 -0.25
CA ALA A 23 -7.27 20.87 0.55
C ALA A 23 -7.46 21.11 2.05
N ILE A 24 -7.55 22.36 2.51
CA ILE A 24 -7.74 22.70 3.93
C ILE A 24 -9.07 22.16 4.45
N SER A 25 -10.17 22.35 3.70
CA SER A 25 -11.49 21.86 4.12
C SER A 25 -11.55 20.33 4.16
N SER A 26 -10.90 19.62 3.22
CA SER A 26 -10.78 18.16 3.24
C SER A 26 -9.94 17.68 4.42
N ALA A 27 -8.82 18.34 4.71
CA ALA A 27 -7.97 18.02 5.86
C ALA A 27 -8.71 18.27 7.18
N ALA A 28 -9.37 19.42 7.33
CA ALA A 28 -10.12 19.77 8.54
C ALA A 28 -11.29 18.80 8.79
N THR A 29 -12.05 18.46 7.75
CA THR A 29 -13.16 17.49 7.84
C THR A 29 -12.63 16.10 8.24
N THR A 30 -11.56 15.64 7.59
CA THR A 30 -10.93 14.36 7.91
C THR A 30 -10.41 14.34 9.34
N ALA A 31 -9.69 15.37 9.79
CA ALA A 31 -9.15 15.47 11.14
C ALA A 31 -10.24 15.54 12.22
N PHE A 32 -11.33 16.26 11.96
CA PHE A 32 -12.48 16.34 12.88
C PHE A 32 -13.16 14.97 13.03
N LEU A 33 -13.49 14.33 11.92
CA LEU A 33 -14.18 13.04 11.93
C LEU A 33 -13.30 11.91 12.46
N TRP A 34 -12.01 12.02 12.29
CA TRP A 34 -11.04 11.04 12.82
C TRP A 34 -10.99 11.00 14.35
N ARG A 35 -11.37 12.10 15.02
CA ARG A 35 -11.52 12.16 16.48
C ARG A 35 -12.71 11.39 17.02
N GLY A 36 -13.56 10.83 16.14
CA GLY A 36 -14.67 9.96 16.48
C GLY A 36 -15.85 10.68 17.15
N PRO A 37 -16.34 11.83 16.63
CA PRO A 37 -17.49 12.48 17.19
C PRO A 37 -18.73 11.56 17.16
N ALA A 38 -19.63 11.69 18.12
CA ALA A 38 -20.87 10.96 18.13
C ALA A 38 -21.81 11.49 17.04
N ILE A 39 -21.92 10.76 15.93
CA ILE A 39 -22.73 11.15 14.76
C ILE A 39 -23.71 10.03 14.45
N SER A 40 -24.98 10.39 14.22
CA SER A 40 -26.00 9.43 13.76
C SER A 40 -26.03 9.29 12.24
N GLY A 41 -26.51 8.15 11.73
CA GLY A 41 -26.68 7.95 10.29
C GLY A 41 -27.60 8.98 9.63
N ARG A 42 -28.63 9.47 10.36
CA ARG A 42 -29.51 10.54 9.88
C ARG A 42 -28.77 11.87 9.72
N MET A 43 -27.86 12.19 10.64
CA MET A 43 -27.00 13.38 10.52
C MET A 43 -26.06 13.28 9.34
N VAL A 44 -25.47 12.09 9.09
CA VAL A 44 -24.57 11.86 7.93
C VAL A 44 -25.32 12.10 6.63
N LEU A 45 -26.48 11.46 6.47
CA LEU A 45 -27.28 11.56 5.24
C LEU A 45 -27.86 12.97 5.05
N GLY A 46 -28.41 13.57 6.11
CA GLY A 46 -28.97 14.93 6.07
C GLY A 46 -27.92 16.00 5.78
N GLY A 47 -26.74 15.89 6.39
CA GLY A 47 -25.62 16.80 6.11
C GLY A 47 -25.09 16.67 4.68
N ALA A 48 -25.01 15.45 4.14
CA ALA A 48 -24.65 15.22 2.75
C ALA A 48 -25.73 15.77 1.79
N ALA A 49 -26.99 15.52 2.06
CA ALA A 49 -28.10 16.04 1.26
C ALA A 49 -28.12 17.58 1.23
N LEU A 50 -27.90 18.21 2.38
CA LEU A 50 -27.79 19.67 2.47
C LEU A 50 -26.58 20.17 1.66
N ALA A 51 -25.42 19.52 1.78
CA ALA A 51 -24.22 19.91 1.04
C ALA A 51 -24.42 19.82 -0.47
N HIS A 52 -25.03 18.74 -0.98
CA HIS A 52 -25.38 18.60 -2.40
C HIS A 52 -26.45 19.61 -2.83
N ALA A 53 -27.47 19.87 -2.01
CA ALA A 53 -28.50 20.87 -2.31
C ALA A 53 -27.90 22.28 -2.46
N LEU A 54 -26.91 22.62 -1.64
CA LEU A 54 -26.20 23.91 -1.76
C LEU A 54 -25.39 24.04 -3.06
N THR A 55 -24.87 22.94 -3.62
CA THR A 55 -24.15 22.97 -4.91
C THR A 55 -25.07 23.15 -6.10
N LEU A 56 -26.38 22.86 -5.98
CA LEU A 56 -27.35 23.05 -7.07
C LEU A 56 -27.58 24.54 -7.43
N TYR A 57 -27.23 25.46 -6.54
CA TYR A 57 -27.29 26.90 -6.81
C TYR A 57 -26.06 27.43 -7.56
N ALA A 58 -25.02 26.60 -7.73
CA ALA A 58 -23.81 26.99 -8.42
C ALA A 58 -23.81 26.47 -9.86
N VAL A 59 -23.37 27.31 -10.78
CA VAL A 59 -23.14 26.90 -12.17
C VAL A 59 -21.80 26.14 -12.23
N PRO A 60 -21.71 25.00 -12.92
CA PRO A 60 -20.48 24.24 -13.05
C PRO A 60 -19.56 24.87 -14.10
N ASP A 61 -18.94 26.01 -13.79
CA ASP A 61 -18.13 26.79 -14.76
C ASP A 61 -16.65 26.37 -14.79
N PHE A 62 -16.15 25.68 -13.75
CA PHE A 62 -14.72 25.37 -13.64
C PHE A 62 -14.29 24.13 -14.42
N VAL A 63 -15.16 23.11 -14.51
CA VAL A 63 -14.94 21.90 -15.30
C VAL A 63 -16.03 21.81 -16.35
N ASP A 64 -15.64 21.76 -17.60
CA ASP A 64 -16.50 21.89 -18.77
C ASP A 64 -16.92 20.55 -19.40
N ASP A 65 -16.51 19.42 -18.82
CA ASP A 65 -16.87 18.07 -19.28
C ASP A 65 -18.39 17.87 -19.45
N TYR A 66 -19.21 18.54 -18.65
CA TYR A 66 -20.66 18.39 -18.72
C TYR A 66 -21.29 18.89 -20.03
N PHE A 67 -20.65 19.79 -20.75
CA PHE A 67 -21.08 20.17 -22.10
C PHE A 67 -21.02 18.97 -23.04
N ARG A 68 -19.99 18.14 -22.89
CA ARG A 68 -19.88 16.87 -23.62
C ARG A 68 -21.02 15.91 -23.23
N PHE A 69 -21.40 15.83 -21.97
CA PHE A 69 -22.49 14.94 -21.52
C PHE A 69 -23.84 15.35 -22.08
N ILE A 70 -24.13 16.65 -22.10
CA ILE A 70 -25.33 17.21 -22.72
C ILE A 70 -25.34 16.94 -24.23
N TRP A 71 -24.22 17.19 -24.91
CA TRP A 71 -24.05 16.93 -26.33
C TRP A 71 -24.22 15.46 -26.68
N ASP A 72 -23.54 14.57 -25.99
CA ASP A 72 -23.61 13.14 -26.20
C ASP A 72 -25.04 12.62 -25.99
N GLY A 73 -25.75 13.16 -25.00
CA GLY A 73 -27.17 12.85 -24.76
C GLY A 73 -28.05 13.22 -25.94
N TRP A 74 -27.91 14.44 -26.47
CA TRP A 74 -28.63 14.88 -27.64
C TRP A 74 -28.27 14.04 -28.88
N GLN A 75 -26.96 13.85 -29.13
CA GLN A 75 -26.49 13.11 -30.30
C GLN A 75 -26.98 11.65 -30.28
N THR A 76 -26.99 11.02 -29.10
CA THR A 76 -27.51 9.64 -28.90
C THR A 76 -28.99 9.58 -29.26
N LEU A 77 -29.82 10.56 -28.87
CA LEU A 77 -31.23 10.60 -29.23
C LEU A 77 -31.49 10.86 -30.73
N GLN A 78 -30.65 11.68 -31.35
CA GLN A 78 -30.82 12.04 -32.76
C GLN A 78 -30.32 10.98 -33.73
N THR A 79 -29.17 10.37 -33.42
CA THR A 79 -28.47 9.49 -34.37
C THR A 79 -28.38 8.03 -33.88
N GLY A 80 -28.84 7.74 -32.66
CA GLY A 80 -28.72 6.45 -32.01
C GLY A 80 -27.33 6.21 -31.38
N THR A 81 -26.30 7.00 -31.72
CA THR A 81 -24.94 6.80 -31.23
C THR A 81 -24.12 8.08 -31.20
N PRO A 82 -23.37 8.38 -30.12
CA PRO A 82 -22.47 9.51 -30.03
C PRO A 82 -21.04 9.17 -30.52
N TYR A 83 -20.77 7.93 -30.92
CA TYR A 83 -19.41 7.46 -31.22
C TYR A 83 -19.02 7.60 -32.70
N ARG A 84 -19.97 7.92 -33.58
CA ARG A 84 -19.75 7.87 -35.03
C ARG A 84 -19.25 9.18 -35.61
N VAL A 85 -19.79 10.30 -35.12
CA VAL A 85 -19.51 11.64 -35.68
C VAL A 85 -18.97 12.53 -34.58
N VAL A 86 -17.81 13.11 -34.82
CA VAL A 86 -17.17 14.02 -33.86
C VAL A 86 -17.92 15.37 -33.80
N PRO A 87 -17.97 16.05 -32.65
CA PRO A 87 -18.67 17.33 -32.49
C PRO A 87 -18.20 18.40 -33.44
N GLU A 88 -16.92 18.48 -33.79
CA GLU A 88 -16.34 19.45 -34.69
C GLU A 88 -17.09 19.52 -36.05
N LEU A 89 -17.54 18.39 -36.58
CA LEU A 89 -18.27 18.32 -37.84
C LEU A 89 -19.67 18.92 -37.77
N TYR A 90 -20.18 19.23 -36.57
CA TYR A 90 -21.46 19.89 -36.38
C TYR A 90 -21.38 21.43 -36.26
N VAL A 91 -20.19 22.01 -36.13
CA VAL A 91 -20.00 23.47 -35.95
C VAL A 91 -20.65 24.28 -37.07
N ALA A 92 -20.50 23.85 -38.34
CA ALA A 92 -21.10 24.45 -39.51
C ALA A 92 -22.48 23.86 -39.90
N ASN A 93 -23.01 22.92 -39.09
CA ASN A 93 -24.24 22.21 -39.45
C ASN A 93 -25.49 22.99 -38.96
N GLU A 94 -26.34 23.43 -39.88
CA GLU A 94 -27.56 24.15 -39.57
C GLU A 94 -28.65 23.33 -38.88
N THR A 95 -28.52 22.00 -38.89
CA THR A 95 -29.48 21.09 -38.22
C THR A 95 -29.31 21.06 -36.68
N VAL A 96 -28.23 21.63 -36.16
CA VAL A 96 -28.02 21.75 -34.72
C VAL A 96 -28.96 22.82 -34.14
N PRO A 97 -29.80 22.46 -33.15
CA PRO A 97 -30.67 23.42 -32.47
C PRO A 97 -29.90 24.59 -31.88
N ILE A 98 -30.51 25.78 -31.96
CA ILE A 98 -29.86 27.02 -31.51
C ILE A 98 -29.42 26.95 -30.04
N GLU A 99 -30.18 26.25 -29.20
CA GLU A 99 -29.93 26.07 -27.76
C GLU A 99 -28.67 25.23 -27.50
N LEU A 100 -28.27 24.39 -28.47
CA LEU A 100 -27.10 23.52 -28.34
C LEU A 100 -25.82 24.15 -28.91
N ARG A 101 -25.90 25.25 -29.67
CA ARG A 101 -24.71 25.87 -30.23
C ARG A 101 -23.74 26.34 -29.17
N ALA A 102 -24.25 26.99 -28.10
CA ALA A 102 -23.43 27.41 -26.97
C ALA A 102 -22.81 26.23 -26.22
N THR A 103 -23.47 25.05 -26.23
CA THR A 103 -22.91 23.81 -25.68
C THR A 103 -21.79 23.28 -26.56
N LEU A 104 -22.01 23.24 -27.88
CA LEU A 104 -21.04 22.75 -28.85
C LEU A 104 -19.75 23.57 -28.84
N ASP A 105 -19.86 24.90 -28.74
CA ASP A 105 -18.73 25.84 -28.72
C ASP A 105 -17.84 25.68 -27.48
N ARG A 106 -18.35 25.02 -26.41
CA ARG A 106 -17.65 24.80 -25.14
C ARG A 106 -17.22 23.36 -24.93
N ILE A 107 -17.35 22.50 -25.95
CA ILE A 107 -16.90 21.10 -25.85
C ILE A 107 -15.39 21.03 -25.92
N ASN A 108 -14.78 20.37 -24.91
CA ASN A 108 -13.36 20.03 -24.94
C ASN A 108 -13.05 18.99 -26.01
N ASN A 109 -11.98 19.20 -26.77
CA ASN A 109 -11.47 18.28 -27.78
C ASN A 109 -12.59 17.85 -28.76
N PRO A 110 -13.22 18.78 -29.48
CA PRO A 110 -14.36 18.48 -30.34
C PRO A 110 -14.01 17.59 -31.54
N GLU A 111 -12.71 17.45 -31.86
CA GLU A 111 -12.15 16.60 -32.91
C GLU A 111 -12.19 15.11 -32.56
N TYR A 112 -12.48 14.74 -31.29
CA TYR A 112 -12.66 13.37 -30.87
C TYR A 112 -14.12 13.03 -30.60
N ALA A 113 -14.53 11.79 -30.90
CA ALA A 113 -15.77 11.22 -30.40
C ALA A 113 -15.69 11.01 -28.88
N THR A 114 -16.80 10.61 -28.28
CA THR A 114 -16.83 10.40 -26.82
C THR A 114 -15.99 9.21 -26.36
N ILE A 115 -15.38 9.32 -25.15
CA ILE A 115 -14.68 8.23 -24.45
C ILE A 115 -15.58 7.55 -23.40
N TYR A 116 -16.74 8.13 -23.11
CA TYR A 116 -17.62 7.65 -22.04
C TYR A 116 -18.33 6.37 -22.47
N GLY A 117 -18.42 5.40 -21.53
CA GLY A 117 -18.97 4.07 -21.82
C GLY A 117 -20.46 4.06 -22.12
N PRO A 118 -20.97 2.95 -22.72
CA PRO A 118 -22.32 2.86 -23.25
C PRO A 118 -23.42 3.10 -22.22
N VAL A 119 -23.21 2.74 -20.96
CA VAL A 119 -24.19 3.00 -19.89
C VAL A 119 -24.35 4.50 -19.67
N LEU A 120 -23.24 5.26 -19.70
CA LEU A 120 -23.31 6.72 -19.57
C LEU A 120 -24.04 7.37 -20.75
N GLN A 121 -23.86 6.86 -21.96
CA GLN A 121 -24.58 7.38 -23.13
C GLN A 121 -26.09 7.25 -22.98
N LEU A 122 -26.56 6.10 -22.48
CA LEU A 122 -27.99 5.90 -22.18
C LEU A 122 -28.46 6.85 -21.05
N VAL A 123 -27.63 7.07 -20.04
CA VAL A 123 -27.93 7.99 -18.93
C VAL A 123 -28.00 9.42 -19.43
N PHE A 124 -27.03 9.87 -20.23
CA PHE A 124 -26.99 11.22 -20.80
C PHE A 124 -28.18 11.48 -21.72
N ALA A 125 -28.53 10.49 -22.56
CA ALA A 125 -29.71 10.57 -23.41
C ALA A 125 -31.00 10.74 -22.59
N ALA A 126 -31.17 9.95 -21.52
CA ALA A 126 -32.34 10.05 -20.64
C ALA A 126 -32.39 11.39 -19.92
N VAL A 127 -31.26 11.89 -19.42
CA VAL A 127 -31.20 13.20 -18.74
C VAL A 127 -31.49 14.33 -19.74
N PHE A 128 -30.90 14.28 -20.95
CA PHE A 128 -31.18 15.26 -21.97
C PHE A 128 -32.65 15.28 -22.39
N ALA A 129 -33.28 14.12 -22.55
CA ALA A 129 -34.70 14.03 -22.88
C ALA A 129 -35.63 14.70 -21.84
N LEU A 130 -35.21 14.72 -20.57
CA LEU A 130 -36.01 15.27 -19.48
C LEU A 130 -35.69 16.75 -19.17
N PHE A 131 -34.42 17.15 -19.33
CA PHE A 131 -33.93 18.46 -18.87
C PHE A 131 -33.32 19.34 -19.99
N GLY A 132 -33.20 18.80 -21.20
CA GLY A 132 -32.55 19.50 -22.32
C GLY A 132 -31.10 19.88 -22.02
N THR A 133 -30.75 21.13 -22.29
CA THR A 133 -29.39 21.66 -22.04
C THR A 133 -29.15 22.09 -20.58
N ASN A 134 -30.14 21.96 -19.69
CA ASN A 134 -30.00 22.39 -18.30
C ASN A 134 -29.15 21.38 -17.49
N PRO A 135 -27.98 21.77 -16.93
CA PRO A 135 -27.11 20.90 -16.16
C PRO A 135 -27.75 20.40 -14.84
N LEU A 136 -28.84 21.02 -14.38
CA LEU A 136 -29.54 20.61 -13.16
C LEU A 136 -29.95 19.13 -13.19
N GLY A 137 -30.28 18.58 -14.36
CA GLY A 137 -30.61 17.17 -14.52
C GLY A 137 -29.44 16.25 -14.12
N LEU A 138 -28.22 16.57 -14.57
CA LEU A 138 -27.01 15.85 -14.20
C LEU A 138 -26.66 16.04 -12.72
N GLN A 139 -26.81 17.27 -12.18
CA GLN A 139 -26.57 17.58 -10.77
C GLN A 139 -27.47 16.74 -9.87
N LEU A 140 -28.77 16.70 -10.15
CA LEU A 140 -29.75 15.92 -9.38
C LEU A 140 -29.47 14.41 -9.45
N LEU A 141 -29.13 13.92 -10.65
CA LEU A 141 -28.81 12.50 -10.84
C LEU A 141 -27.60 12.08 -10.04
N PHE A 142 -26.46 12.79 -10.20
CA PHE A 142 -25.22 12.39 -9.55
C PHE A 142 -25.26 12.61 -8.04
N ALA A 143 -25.90 13.68 -7.55
CA ALA A 143 -26.19 13.85 -6.12
C ALA A 143 -27.07 12.72 -5.58
N GLY A 144 -28.14 12.35 -6.30
CA GLY A 144 -29.03 11.25 -5.91
C GLY A 144 -28.33 9.90 -5.84
N VAL A 145 -27.47 9.58 -6.83
CA VAL A 145 -26.63 8.37 -6.83
C VAL A 145 -25.66 8.37 -5.65
N ASN A 146 -25.03 9.51 -5.35
CA ASN A 146 -24.12 9.60 -4.21
C ASN A 146 -24.85 9.46 -2.86
N LEU A 147 -26.03 10.07 -2.70
CA LEU A 147 -26.85 9.88 -1.50
C LEU A 147 -27.32 8.43 -1.33
N LEU A 148 -27.65 7.73 -2.44
CA LEU A 148 -27.94 6.30 -2.41
C LEU A 148 -26.71 5.51 -1.97
N LEU A 149 -25.53 5.80 -2.50
CA LEU A 149 -24.29 5.15 -2.09
C LEU A 149 -23.99 5.38 -0.60
N ILE A 150 -24.17 6.60 -0.10
CA ILE A 150 -24.05 6.91 1.34
C ILE A 150 -25.03 6.08 2.18
N ALA A 151 -26.28 5.95 1.74
CA ALA A 151 -27.27 5.12 2.42
C ALA A 151 -26.89 3.64 2.42
N LEU A 152 -26.30 3.13 1.33
CA LEU A 152 -25.78 1.76 1.25
C LEU A 152 -24.56 1.56 2.15
N LEU A 153 -23.63 2.52 2.22
CA LEU A 153 -22.49 2.50 3.13
C LEU A 153 -22.92 2.46 4.59
N LEU A 154 -23.93 3.23 4.98
CA LEU A 154 -24.50 3.23 6.34
C LEU A 154 -25.10 1.87 6.77
N ARG A 155 -25.43 0.98 5.81
CA ARG A 155 -25.86 -0.40 6.13
C ARG A 155 -24.72 -1.32 6.56
N ARG A 156 -23.46 -0.94 6.29
CA ARG A 156 -22.28 -1.79 6.50
C ARG A 156 -21.24 -1.20 7.43
N HIS A 157 -21.25 0.12 7.59
CA HIS A 157 -20.20 0.84 8.31
C HIS A 157 -20.81 1.78 9.36
N SER A 158 -20.02 2.12 10.37
CA SER A 158 -20.41 3.10 11.39
C SER A 158 -20.63 4.48 10.78
N PRO A 159 -21.57 5.28 11.32
CA PRO A 159 -21.84 6.62 10.78
C PRO A 159 -20.62 7.53 10.73
N GLY A 160 -19.73 7.47 11.74
CA GLY A 160 -18.49 8.25 11.74
C GLY A 160 -17.54 7.88 10.60
N ALA A 161 -17.43 6.59 10.26
CA ALA A 161 -16.64 6.15 9.13
C ALA A 161 -17.24 6.58 7.78
N VAL A 162 -18.58 6.53 7.65
CA VAL A 162 -19.28 6.95 6.43
C VAL A 162 -19.19 8.47 6.26
N ALA A 163 -19.20 9.24 7.35
CA ALA A 163 -19.07 10.69 7.30
C ALA A 163 -17.73 11.15 6.65
N LEU A 164 -16.64 10.37 6.79
CA LEU A 164 -15.37 10.65 6.11
C LEU A 164 -15.51 10.70 4.57
N TYR A 165 -16.41 9.92 4.02
CA TYR A 165 -16.77 9.95 2.61
C TYR A 165 -17.85 11.00 2.33
N ALA A 166 -18.97 10.92 3.07
CA ALA A 166 -20.21 11.66 2.80
C ALA A 166 -20.06 13.18 2.95
N TRP A 167 -19.18 13.63 3.84
CA TRP A 167 -18.93 15.05 4.11
C TRP A 167 -17.58 15.53 3.56
N ASN A 168 -16.89 14.67 2.78
CA ASN A 168 -15.65 15.07 2.14
C ASN A 168 -15.91 16.16 1.09
N PRO A 169 -15.27 17.33 1.19
CA PRO A 169 -15.50 18.44 0.27
C PRO A 169 -15.23 18.08 -1.19
N LEU A 170 -14.17 17.30 -1.47
CA LEU A 170 -13.84 16.87 -2.83
C LEU A 170 -14.94 15.96 -3.40
N VAL A 171 -15.47 15.02 -2.61
CA VAL A 171 -16.57 14.14 -3.05
C VAL A 171 -17.80 14.96 -3.44
N ILE A 172 -18.18 15.96 -2.62
CA ILE A 172 -19.35 16.82 -2.88
C ILE A 172 -19.11 17.64 -4.14
N VAL A 173 -17.95 18.27 -4.27
CA VAL A 173 -17.60 19.15 -5.38
C VAL A 173 -17.52 18.35 -6.68
N ASP A 174 -16.75 17.26 -6.73
CA ASP A 174 -16.57 16.47 -7.95
C ASP A 174 -17.87 15.78 -8.40
N THR A 175 -18.77 15.43 -7.44
CA THR A 175 -20.06 14.81 -7.78
C THR A 175 -21.07 15.81 -8.32
N SER A 176 -21.29 16.94 -7.62
CA SER A 176 -22.47 17.79 -7.87
C SER A 176 -22.14 19.16 -8.47
N LEU A 177 -20.90 19.64 -8.34
CA LEU A 177 -20.47 20.89 -8.94
C LEU A 177 -19.72 20.66 -10.26
N HIS A 178 -18.77 19.71 -10.27
CA HIS A 178 -18.01 19.36 -11.49
C HIS A 178 -18.71 18.31 -12.35
N LEU A 179 -19.78 17.68 -11.83
CA LEU A 179 -20.64 16.74 -12.56
C LEU A 179 -19.94 15.48 -13.06
N HIS A 180 -18.96 14.96 -12.30
CA HIS A 180 -18.28 13.73 -12.72
C HIS A 180 -19.12 12.48 -12.44
N PRO A 181 -19.31 11.61 -13.46
CA PRO A 181 -20.15 10.41 -13.38
C PRO A 181 -19.49 9.26 -12.62
N ASP A 182 -18.26 9.42 -12.16
CA ASP A 182 -17.40 8.39 -11.57
C ASP A 182 -18.00 7.77 -10.29
N GLY A 183 -18.83 8.53 -9.56
CA GLY A 183 -19.59 8.02 -8.42
C GLY A 183 -20.60 6.92 -8.79
N LEU A 184 -21.12 6.91 -10.02
CA LEU A 184 -22.05 5.88 -10.52
C LEU A 184 -21.37 4.51 -10.60
N LEU A 185 -20.13 4.46 -11.09
CA LEU A 185 -19.31 3.25 -11.11
C LEU A 185 -19.14 2.67 -9.69
N ALA A 186 -18.75 3.51 -8.73
CA ALA A 186 -18.52 3.07 -7.36
C ALA A 186 -19.81 2.60 -6.67
N ALA A 187 -20.93 3.31 -6.90
CA ALA A 187 -22.24 2.94 -6.39
C ALA A 187 -22.68 1.57 -6.93
N ALA A 188 -22.52 1.34 -8.22
CA ALA A 188 -22.86 0.07 -8.87
C ALA A 188 -21.99 -1.08 -8.32
N LEU A 189 -20.67 -0.92 -8.23
CA LEU A 189 -19.79 -1.93 -7.65
C LEU A 189 -20.12 -2.23 -6.20
N PHE A 190 -20.34 -1.20 -5.37
CA PHE A 190 -20.66 -1.39 -3.96
C PHE A 190 -22.01 -2.10 -3.77
N ALA A 191 -23.03 -1.69 -4.52
CA ALA A 191 -24.33 -2.36 -4.54
C ALA A 191 -24.21 -3.81 -5.02
N GLY A 192 -23.38 -4.07 -6.03
CA GLY A 192 -23.09 -5.42 -6.54
C GLY A 192 -22.45 -6.31 -5.46
N LEU A 193 -21.51 -5.79 -4.68
CA LEU A 193 -20.93 -6.52 -3.54
C LEU A 193 -21.98 -6.82 -2.47
N LEU A 194 -22.89 -5.89 -2.18
CA LEU A 194 -23.99 -6.11 -1.24
C LEU A 194 -24.96 -7.21 -1.72
N ALA A 195 -25.24 -7.23 -3.01
CA ALA A 195 -26.16 -8.21 -3.63
C ALA A 195 -25.53 -9.60 -3.77
N SER A 196 -24.20 -9.71 -3.76
CA SER A 196 -23.43 -10.88 -4.21
C SER A 196 -23.83 -12.21 -3.59
N ARG A 197 -24.19 -12.23 -2.31
CA ARG A 197 -24.57 -13.48 -1.60
C ARG A 197 -26.00 -13.95 -1.89
N ARG A 198 -26.96 -13.02 -2.00
CA ARG A 198 -28.39 -13.34 -2.12
C ARG A 198 -28.91 -13.29 -3.55
N HIS A 199 -28.37 -12.40 -4.36
CA HIS A 199 -28.81 -12.10 -5.72
C HIS A 199 -27.63 -12.06 -6.70
N PRO A 200 -27.02 -13.22 -7.02
CA PRO A 200 -25.79 -13.23 -7.83
C PRO A 200 -26.00 -12.67 -9.25
N ALA A 201 -27.14 -12.87 -9.88
CA ALA A 201 -27.44 -12.27 -11.18
C ALA A 201 -27.48 -10.73 -11.09
N LEU A 202 -28.12 -10.17 -10.04
CA LEU A 202 -28.13 -8.72 -9.80
C LEU A 202 -26.73 -8.19 -9.54
N ALA A 203 -25.89 -8.93 -8.79
CA ALA A 203 -24.50 -8.58 -8.61
C ALA A 203 -23.77 -8.50 -9.97
N GLY A 204 -23.92 -9.50 -10.81
CA GLY A 204 -23.35 -9.49 -12.17
C GLY A 204 -23.83 -8.31 -13.00
N ALA A 205 -25.13 -8.00 -12.97
CA ALA A 205 -25.69 -6.84 -13.67
C ALA A 205 -25.10 -5.53 -13.20
N LEU A 206 -24.92 -5.35 -11.89
CA LEU A 206 -24.33 -4.13 -11.31
C LEU A 206 -22.82 -4.01 -11.64
N PHE A 207 -22.08 -5.12 -11.68
CA PHE A 207 -20.69 -5.10 -12.16
C PHE A 207 -20.60 -4.77 -13.66
N ALA A 208 -21.53 -5.28 -14.49
CA ALA A 208 -21.63 -4.90 -15.89
C ALA A 208 -21.95 -3.42 -16.07
N THR A 209 -22.90 -2.88 -15.30
CA THR A 209 -23.24 -1.45 -15.28
C THR A 209 -22.01 -0.61 -14.95
N ALA A 210 -21.25 -0.97 -13.91
CA ALA A 210 -20.03 -0.25 -13.54
C ALA A 210 -18.98 -0.25 -14.66
N ALA A 211 -18.77 -1.39 -15.34
CA ALA A 211 -17.86 -1.49 -16.47
C ALA A 211 -18.38 -0.77 -17.73
N GLY A 212 -19.69 -0.73 -17.90
CA GLY A 212 -20.35 0.07 -18.95
C GLY A 212 -20.33 1.59 -18.68
N VAL A 213 -20.12 2.02 -17.43
CA VAL A 213 -19.80 3.42 -17.09
C VAL A 213 -18.36 3.72 -17.47
N LYS A 214 -17.42 2.90 -17.00
CA LYS A 214 -15.98 3.11 -17.28
C LYS A 214 -15.24 1.78 -17.16
N LEU A 215 -14.44 1.42 -18.18
CA LEU A 215 -13.76 0.13 -18.28
C LEU A 215 -12.81 -0.17 -17.12
N VAL A 216 -12.35 0.82 -16.38
CA VAL A 216 -11.52 0.63 -15.17
C VAL A 216 -12.19 -0.26 -14.13
N ALA A 217 -13.52 -0.33 -14.10
CA ALA A 217 -14.27 -1.22 -13.21
C ALA A 217 -14.01 -2.72 -13.49
N LEU A 218 -13.48 -3.09 -14.66
CA LEU A 218 -13.05 -4.45 -14.96
C LEU A 218 -11.97 -4.94 -13.99
N ALA A 219 -11.20 -4.04 -13.39
CA ALA A 219 -10.24 -4.40 -12.35
C ALA A 219 -10.88 -5.03 -11.10
N ALA A 220 -12.18 -4.81 -10.87
CA ALA A 220 -12.94 -5.48 -9.81
C ALA A 220 -13.54 -6.82 -10.24
N TRP A 221 -13.57 -7.17 -11.53
CA TRP A 221 -14.24 -8.35 -12.06
C TRP A 221 -13.70 -9.69 -11.56
N PRO A 222 -12.40 -9.86 -11.22
CA PRO A 222 -11.94 -11.10 -10.60
C PRO A 222 -12.70 -11.48 -9.31
N VAL A 223 -13.43 -10.52 -8.68
CA VAL A 223 -14.38 -10.80 -7.59
C VAL A 223 -15.47 -11.76 -8.04
N LEU A 224 -15.97 -11.61 -9.29
CA LEU A 224 -17.04 -12.43 -9.84
C LEU A 224 -16.69 -13.92 -9.91
N LEU A 225 -15.39 -14.24 -10.07
CA LEU A 225 -14.88 -15.61 -10.07
C LEU A 225 -15.06 -16.33 -8.72
N ARG A 226 -15.31 -15.57 -7.64
CA ARG A 226 -15.58 -16.08 -6.28
C ARG A 226 -17.07 -16.17 -5.97
N LEU A 227 -17.90 -15.74 -6.89
CA LEU A 227 -19.35 -15.79 -6.79
C LEU A 227 -19.88 -16.99 -7.59
N ARG A 228 -21.20 -17.16 -7.58
CA ARG A 228 -21.85 -18.16 -8.44
C ARG A 228 -21.63 -17.81 -9.92
N SER A 229 -21.51 -18.81 -10.77
CA SER A 229 -21.32 -18.65 -12.22
C SER A 229 -22.36 -17.74 -12.88
N THR A 230 -23.58 -17.71 -12.35
CA THR A 230 -24.65 -16.79 -12.81
C THR A 230 -24.25 -15.32 -12.70
N ALA A 231 -23.45 -14.92 -11.70
CA ALA A 231 -23.00 -13.53 -11.60
C ALA A 231 -22.05 -13.17 -12.74
N LEU A 232 -21.05 -14.01 -13.00
CA LEU A 232 -20.09 -13.79 -14.08
C LEU A 232 -20.79 -13.83 -15.45
N LEU A 233 -21.64 -14.82 -15.69
CA LEU A 233 -22.38 -14.93 -16.96
C LEU A 233 -23.26 -13.70 -17.20
N THR A 234 -24.03 -13.28 -16.19
CA THR A 234 -24.86 -12.06 -16.30
C THR A 234 -24.01 -10.83 -16.59
N ALA A 235 -22.86 -10.70 -15.91
CA ALA A 235 -21.96 -9.57 -16.15
C ALA A 235 -21.43 -9.53 -17.59
N ILE A 236 -20.98 -10.69 -18.12
CA ILE A 236 -20.48 -10.79 -19.50
C ILE A 236 -21.59 -10.47 -20.50
N VAL A 237 -22.77 -11.11 -20.35
CA VAL A 237 -23.88 -10.94 -21.28
C VAL A 237 -24.36 -9.49 -21.33
N LEU A 238 -24.56 -8.87 -20.16
CA LEU A 238 -25.05 -7.50 -20.11
C LEU A 238 -24.01 -6.49 -20.58
N LEU A 239 -22.73 -6.66 -20.24
CA LEU A 239 -21.69 -5.77 -20.75
C LEU A 239 -21.59 -5.88 -22.28
N ALA A 240 -21.62 -7.11 -22.82
CA ALA A 240 -21.66 -7.34 -24.26
C ALA A 240 -22.88 -6.67 -24.90
N ALA A 241 -24.07 -6.79 -24.29
CA ALA A 241 -25.28 -6.17 -24.76
C ALA A 241 -25.18 -4.62 -24.79
N PHE A 242 -24.63 -4.00 -23.74
CA PHE A 242 -24.43 -2.56 -23.69
C PHE A 242 -23.53 -2.07 -24.84
N TYR A 243 -22.42 -2.74 -25.12
CA TYR A 243 -21.54 -2.38 -26.22
C TYR A 243 -22.15 -2.71 -27.59
N LEU A 244 -22.86 -3.85 -27.70
CA LEU A 244 -23.46 -4.31 -28.96
C LEU A 244 -24.51 -3.32 -29.49
N ILE A 245 -25.27 -2.65 -28.62
CA ILE A 245 -26.25 -1.62 -28.99
C ILE A 245 -25.60 -0.57 -29.91
N PHE A 246 -24.38 -0.12 -29.60
CA PHE A 246 -23.68 0.91 -30.35
C PHE A 246 -22.83 0.33 -31.49
N LEU A 247 -22.25 -0.87 -31.33
CA LEU A 247 -21.48 -1.53 -32.39
C LEU A 247 -22.34 -1.89 -33.59
N LEU A 248 -23.60 -2.32 -33.38
CA LEU A 248 -24.54 -2.62 -34.46
C LEU A 248 -24.95 -1.37 -35.28
N GLN A 249 -24.72 -0.18 -34.76
CA GLN A 249 -24.96 1.08 -35.46
C GLN A 249 -23.75 1.53 -36.29
N GLY A 250 -22.76 0.66 -36.47
CA GLY A 250 -21.58 0.93 -37.28
C GLY A 250 -20.60 1.94 -36.64
N SER A 251 -20.58 2.00 -35.32
CA SER A 251 -19.64 2.83 -34.55
C SER A 251 -18.59 1.97 -33.86
N GLY A 252 -17.40 2.51 -33.61
CA GLY A 252 -16.35 1.86 -32.81
C GLY A 252 -16.66 1.80 -31.31
N ALA A 253 -17.87 2.19 -30.88
CA ALA A 253 -18.31 2.23 -29.48
C ALA A 253 -17.30 2.91 -28.53
N GLY A 254 -16.57 3.91 -29.03
CA GLY A 254 -15.59 4.69 -28.27
C GLY A 254 -14.21 4.05 -28.10
N PHE A 255 -13.98 2.84 -28.65
CA PHE A 255 -12.66 2.19 -28.52
C PHE A 255 -11.53 2.97 -29.22
N GLU A 256 -11.80 3.57 -30.36
CA GLU A 256 -10.81 4.40 -31.08
C GLU A 256 -10.39 5.61 -30.26
N THR A 257 -11.36 6.35 -29.73
CA THR A 257 -11.09 7.51 -28.86
C THR A 257 -10.44 7.09 -27.54
N THR A 258 -10.87 5.97 -26.96
CA THR A 258 -10.24 5.43 -25.75
C THR A 258 -8.78 5.06 -26.02
N HIS A 259 -8.47 4.47 -27.18
CA HIS A 259 -7.09 4.19 -27.59
C HIS A 259 -6.27 5.47 -27.77
N ALA A 260 -6.84 6.48 -28.43
CA ALA A 260 -6.20 7.80 -28.57
C ALA A 260 -5.96 8.45 -27.20
N PHE A 261 -6.96 8.42 -26.31
CA PHE A 261 -6.84 8.94 -24.94
C PHE A 261 -5.71 8.24 -24.17
N VAL A 262 -5.67 6.91 -24.15
CA VAL A 262 -4.61 6.15 -23.51
C VAL A 262 -3.24 6.47 -24.10
N ARG A 263 -3.17 6.79 -25.40
CA ARG A 263 -1.93 7.11 -26.09
C ARG A 263 -1.45 8.54 -25.85
N LEU A 264 -2.33 9.52 -25.83
CA LEU A 264 -1.99 10.94 -25.91
C LEU A 264 -2.11 11.65 -24.55
N TRP A 265 -3.03 11.19 -23.67
CA TRP A 265 -3.33 11.90 -22.44
C TRP A 265 -2.26 11.66 -21.39
N HIS A 266 -1.72 12.77 -20.89
CA HIS A 266 -0.69 12.77 -19.85
C HIS A 266 -0.98 13.94 -18.91
N PHE A 267 -1.36 13.61 -17.65
CA PHE A 267 -1.70 14.61 -16.64
C PHE A 267 -1.43 14.11 -15.23
N ASN A 268 -0.58 14.79 -14.50
CA ASN A 268 -0.26 14.52 -13.10
C ASN A 268 0.09 13.04 -12.76
N PRO A 269 0.87 12.31 -13.59
CA PRO A 269 1.20 10.92 -13.30
C PRO A 269 2.16 10.82 -12.10
N LEU A 270 2.06 9.75 -11.30
CA LEU A 270 2.95 9.52 -10.15
C LEU A 270 4.13 8.60 -10.50
N ALA A 271 3.84 7.37 -10.90
CA ALA A 271 4.89 6.38 -11.21
C ALA A 271 5.28 6.37 -12.68
N TYR A 272 4.40 6.78 -13.58
CA TYR A 272 4.65 6.75 -15.02
C TYR A 272 5.83 7.64 -15.44
N ASP A 273 5.93 8.86 -14.90
CA ASP A 273 7.05 9.78 -15.20
C ASP A 273 8.41 9.23 -14.77
N ALA A 274 8.45 8.48 -13.65
CA ALA A 274 9.69 7.85 -13.22
C ALA A 274 10.19 6.81 -14.25
N LEU A 275 9.28 6.16 -14.97
CA LEU A 275 9.63 5.22 -16.04
C LEU A 275 9.98 5.93 -17.36
N LEU A 276 9.36 7.08 -17.65
CA LEU A 276 9.74 7.90 -18.81
C LEU A 276 11.18 8.40 -18.73
N PHE A 277 11.75 8.51 -17.54
CA PHE A 277 13.16 8.86 -17.36
C PHE A 277 14.12 7.78 -17.85
N ALA A 278 13.69 6.51 -17.83
CA ALA A 278 14.52 5.35 -18.15
C ALA A 278 14.15 4.70 -19.50
N PHE A 279 12.94 4.89 -19.99
CA PHE A 279 12.38 4.19 -21.15
C PHE A 279 11.64 5.16 -22.09
N ASP A 280 11.47 4.76 -23.35
CA ASP A 280 10.56 5.46 -24.25
C ASP A 280 9.09 5.31 -23.77
N TRP A 281 8.22 6.17 -24.28
CA TRP A 281 6.83 6.24 -23.83
C TRP A 281 6.03 4.94 -24.06
N GLN A 282 6.36 4.13 -25.06
CA GLN A 282 5.65 2.87 -25.35
C GLN A 282 6.03 1.83 -24.30
N VAL A 283 7.34 1.67 -24.04
CA VAL A 283 7.86 0.76 -23.02
C VAL A 283 7.40 1.19 -21.63
N ALA A 284 7.48 2.48 -21.30
CA ALA A 284 7.01 3.02 -20.03
C ALA A 284 5.53 2.69 -19.79
N ARG A 285 4.65 2.86 -20.80
CA ARG A 285 3.23 2.51 -20.68
C ARG A 285 2.99 1.02 -20.53
N LEU A 286 3.63 0.20 -21.35
CA LEU A 286 3.50 -1.25 -21.23
C LEU A 286 3.99 -1.74 -19.86
N ALA A 287 5.08 -1.18 -19.35
CA ALA A 287 5.63 -1.50 -18.04
C ALA A 287 4.66 -1.09 -16.92
N THR A 288 4.12 0.14 -16.95
CA THR A 288 3.17 0.60 -15.92
C THR A 288 1.89 -0.22 -15.90
N PHE A 289 1.27 -0.47 -17.05
CA PHE A 289 0.08 -1.31 -17.14
C PHE A 289 0.37 -2.76 -16.73
N GLY A 290 1.51 -3.32 -17.16
CA GLY A 290 1.91 -4.69 -16.79
C GLY A 290 2.13 -4.83 -15.29
N VAL A 291 2.88 -3.91 -14.68
CA VAL A 291 3.14 -3.91 -13.23
C VAL A 291 1.83 -3.70 -12.45
N ALA A 292 1.00 -2.74 -12.85
CA ALA A 292 -0.30 -2.52 -12.21
C ALA A 292 -1.18 -3.78 -12.30
N ALA A 293 -1.28 -4.41 -13.46
CA ALA A 293 -2.05 -5.64 -13.66
C ALA A 293 -1.54 -6.78 -12.79
N LEU A 294 -0.22 -6.99 -12.71
CA LEU A 294 0.38 -8.02 -11.86
C LEU A 294 0.07 -7.78 -10.38
N ILE A 295 0.17 -6.54 -9.90
CA ILE A 295 -0.16 -6.19 -8.51
C ILE A 295 -1.66 -6.40 -8.25
N VAL A 296 -2.53 -5.99 -9.17
CA VAL A 296 -3.98 -6.19 -9.06
C VAL A 296 -4.32 -7.68 -8.99
N LEU A 297 -3.77 -8.50 -9.89
CA LEU A 297 -3.97 -9.95 -9.87
C LEU A 297 -3.44 -10.59 -8.59
N TRP A 298 -2.28 -10.15 -8.10
CA TRP A 298 -1.72 -10.61 -6.84
C TRP A 298 -2.62 -10.24 -5.64
N LEU A 299 -3.14 -9.00 -5.58
CA LEU A 299 -4.09 -8.58 -4.55
C LEU A 299 -5.36 -9.42 -4.57
N HIS A 300 -5.88 -9.72 -5.75
CA HIS A 300 -6.99 -10.66 -5.89
C HIS A 300 -6.60 -12.06 -5.42
N GLY A 301 -5.45 -12.59 -5.84
CA GLY A 301 -4.99 -13.93 -5.48
C GLY A 301 -4.85 -14.17 -3.97
N ARG A 302 -4.54 -13.11 -3.21
CA ARG A 302 -4.41 -13.16 -1.73
C ARG A 302 -5.75 -13.16 -1.00
N SER A 303 -6.81 -12.65 -1.61
CA SER A 303 -8.13 -12.55 -0.97
C SER A 303 -8.85 -13.89 -1.03
N ARG A 304 -9.34 -14.37 0.11
CA ARG A 304 -10.05 -15.66 0.22
C ARG A 304 -11.53 -15.55 -0.15
N SER A 305 -12.11 -14.39 0.04
CA SER A 305 -13.53 -14.12 -0.27
C SER A 305 -13.69 -12.83 -1.08
N ALA A 306 -14.86 -12.64 -1.68
CA ALA A 306 -15.20 -11.42 -2.41
C ALA A 306 -15.14 -10.15 -1.53
N GLU A 307 -15.47 -10.28 -0.24
CA GLU A 307 -15.51 -9.17 0.71
C GLU A 307 -14.12 -8.73 1.18
N GLU A 308 -13.14 -9.65 1.15
CA GLU A 308 -11.76 -9.37 1.53
C GLU A 308 -10.98 -8.62 0.45
N VAL A 309 -11.47 -8.62 -0.80
CA VAL A 309 -10.77 -7.95 -1.91
C VAL A 309 -10.57 -6.46 -1.60
N PRO A 310 -9.33 -5.97 -1.60
CA PRO A 310 -9.03 -4.60 -1.19
C PRO A 310 -9.24 -3.62 -2.35
N LEU A 311 -10.49 -3.40 -2.78
CA LEU A 311 -10.83 -2.58 -3.95
C LEU A 311 -10.27 -1.15 -3.87
N ALA A 312 -10.26 -0.53 -2.68
CA ALA A 312 -9.62 0.78 -2.51
C ALA A 312 -8.12 0.74 -2.91
N THR A 313 -7.40 -0.30 -2.47
CA THR A 313 -5.99 -0.48 -2.83
C THR A 313 -5.82 -0.81 -4.31
N ILE A 314 -6.71 -1.63 -4.89
CA ILE A 314 -6.68 -1.98 -6.31
C ILE A 314 -6.82 -0.72 -7.18
N PHE A 315 -7.84 0.11 -6.93
CA PHE A 315 -7.99 1.37 -7.65
C PHE A 315 -6.85 2.35 -7.37
N GLY A 316 -6.33 2.37 -6.13
CA GLY A 316 -5.15 3.16 -5.78
C GLY A 316 -3.90 2.74 -6.56
N VAL A 317 -3.68 1.44 -6.77
CA VAL A 317 -2.59 0.93 -7.61
C VAL A 317 -2.78 1.37 -9.07
N ILE A 318 -4.01 1.28 -9.59
CA ILE A 318 -4.29 1.74 -10.96
C ILE A 318 -3.97 3.22 -11.09
N LEU A 319 -4.40 4.05 -10.15
CA LEU A 319 -4.10 5.49 -10.17
C LEU A 319 -2.60 5.76 -10.05
N LEU A 320 -1.89 5.04 -9.17
CA LEU A 320 -0.45 5.20 -9.00
C LEU A 320 0.32 5.02 -10.32
N PHE A 321 -0.12 4.08 -11.15
CA PHE A 321 0.52 3.75 -12.43
C PHE A 321 -0.17 4.39 -13.64
N ALA A 322 -1.25 5.13 -13.45
CA ALA A 322 -1.95 5.78 -14.56
C ALA A 322 -1.12 6.92 -15.18
N PRO A 323 -1.15 7.10 -16.50
CA PRO A 323 -0.53 8.23 -17.17
C PRO A 323 -1.29 9.55 -16.95
N ALA A 324 -2.56 9.47 -16.51
CA ALA A 324 -3.36 10.63 -16.16
C ALA A 324 -4.12 10.39 -14.84
N ILE A 325 -4.00 11.35 -13.91
CA ILE A 325 -4.67 11.30 -12.60
C ILE A 325 -5.41 12.61 -12.37
N ASN A 326 -6.74 12.52 -12.34
CA ASN A 326 -7.62 13.62 -11.99
C ASN A 326 -8.21 13.39 -10.58
N SER A 327 -8.61 14.48 -9.89
CA SER A 327 -9.14 14.41 -8.52
C SER A 327 -10.39 13.55 -8.42
N TRP A 328 -11.28 13.60 -9.39
CA TRP A 328 -12.53 12.83 -9.41
C TRP A 328 -12.34 11.30 -9.56
N TYR A 329 -11.16 10.83 -9.97
CA TYR A 329 -10.88 9.40 -9.97
C TYR A 329 -10.82 8.82 -8.55
N LEU A 330 -10.67 9.65 -7.52
CA LEU A 330 -10.79 9.22 -6.12
C LEU A 330 -12.20 8.69 -5.80
N LEU A 331 -13.23 9.09 -6.52
CA LEU A 331 -14.59 8.56 -6.36
C LEU A 331 -14.65 7.04 -6.59
N TRP A 332 -13.71 6.43 -7.37
CA TRP A 332 -13.65 4.98 -7.57
C TRP A 332 -13.27 4.21 -6.31
N LEU A 333 -12.40 4.79 -5.47
CA LEU A 333 -11.77 4.06 -4.36
C LEU A 333 -12.29 4.48 -2.98
N LEU A 334 -12.69 5.72 -2.80
CA LEU A 334 -13.08 6.25 -1.49
C LEU A 334 -14.20 5.45 -0.79
N PRO A 335 -15.29 5.03 -1.47
CA PRO A 335 -16.33 4.23 -0.84
C PRO A 335 -15.81 2.89 -0.28
N PHE A 336 -14.82 2.29 -0.92
CA PHE A 336 -14.21 1.02 -0.49
C PHE A 336 -13.14 1.20 0.60
N ALA A 337 -12.71 2.43 0.87
CA ALA A 337 -11.83 2.78 1.98
C ALA A 337 -12.59 2.99 3.30
N VAL A 338 -13.91 3.26 3.22
CA VAL A 338 -14.77 3.47 4.40
C VAL A 338 -14.71 2.25 5.32
N GLY A 339 -14.45 2.49 6.60
CA GLY A 339 -14.41 1.45 7.64
C GLY A 339 -13.13 0.60 7.65
N ARG A 340 -12.21 0.78 6.71
CA ARG A 340 -10.93 0.04 6.70
C ARG A 340 -9.84 0.69 7.57
N GLY A 341 -10.07 1.89 8.07
CA GLY A 341 -9.13 2.63 8.93
C GLY A 341 -7.86 3.11 8.22
N GLN A 342 -7.86 3.12 6.88
CA GLN A 342 -6.78 3.63 6.05
C GLN A 342 -6.84 5.16 5.96
N ILE A 343 -5.68 5.83 6.11
CA ILE A 343 -5.55 7.28 6.02
C ILE A 343 -5.33 7.74 4.58
N TRP A 344 -4.50 6.99 3.83
CA TRP A 344 -4.02 7.42 2.51
C TRP A 344 -5.14 7.77 1.52
N PRO A 345 -6.31 7.08 1.47
CA PRO A 345 -7.35 7.46 0.52
C PRO A 345 -7.95 8.83 0.80
N PHE A 346 -8.11 9.16 2.09
CA PHE A 346 -8.62 10.46 2.52
C PHE A 346 -7.55 11.57 2.45
N ALA A 347 -6.28 11.24 2.66
CA ALA A 347 -5.17 12.15 2.41
C ALA A 347 -5.02 12.50 0.93
N ALA A 348 -5.36 11.59 0.01
CA ALA A 348 -5.40 11.87 -1.42
C ALA A 348 -6.41 12.98 -1.77
N THR A 349 -7.52 13.11 -1.01
CA THR A 349 -8.47 14.23 -1.21
C THR A 349 -7.92 15.59 -0.75
N VAL A 350 -6.85 15.58 0.05
CA VAL A 350 -6.10 16.78 0.43
C VAL A 350 -4.99 17.08 -0.58
N ALA A 351 -4.37 16.05 -1.13
CA ALA A 351 -3.23 16.15 -2.03
C ALA A 351 -3.65 16.56 -3.46
N LEU A 352 -4.56 15.81 -4.09
CA LEU A 352 -4.89 15.98 -5.50
C LEU A 352 -5.46 17.36 -5.92
N PRO A 353 -6.12 18.16 -5.06
CA PRO A 353 -6.47 19.53 -5.43
C PRO A 353 -5.29 20.39 -5.89
N PHE A 354 -4.07 20.10 -5.46
CA PHE A 354 -2.88 20.82 -5.90
C PHE A 354 -2.55 20.55 -7.38
N SER A 355 -3.04 19.47 -8.00
CA SER A 355 -2.88 19.21 -9.44
C SER A 355 -3.59 20.24 -10.33
N TYR A 356 -4.51 21.04 -9.79
CA TYR A 356 -5.11 22.15 -10.50
C TYR A 356 -4.17 23.35 -10.68
N LEU A 357 -3.00 23.36 -10.04
CA LEU A 357 -1.99 24.39 -10.21
C LEU A 357 -1.10 24.05 -11.41
N THR A 358 -1.58 24.35 -12.60
CA THR A 358 -0.94 24.09 -13.92
C THR A 358 -0.47 25.36 -14.59
N GLY A 359 0.30 25.21 -15.67
CA GLY A 359 0.69 26.37 -16.50
C GLY A 359 -0.51 27.19 -16.95
N LEU A 360 -1.59 26.55 -17.36
CA LEU A 360 -2.84 27.21 -17.78
C LEU A 360 -3.49 27.99 -16.62
N THR A 361 -3.65 27.36 -15.46
CA THR A 361 -4.41 27.97 -14.35
C THR A 361 -3.61 29.01 -13.56
N LEU A 362 -2.28 28.98 -13.68
CA LEU A 362 -1.36 29.95 -13.06
C LEU A 362 -0.94 31.05 -14.04
N ASP A 363 -1.30 30.93 -15.33
CA ASP A 363 -0.80 31.78 -16.42
C ASP A 363 0.75 31.86 -16.40
N ASP A 364 1.40 30.71 -16.18
CA ASP A 364 2.86 30.63 -16.08
C ASP A 364 3.46 30.15 -17.41
N PRO A 365 4.10 31.04 -18.17
CA PRO A 365 4.64 30.74 -19.51
C PRO A 365 5.88 29.79 -19.46
N ARG A 366 6.37 29.46 -18.26
CA ARG A 366 7.51 28.52 -18.08
C ARG A 366 7.07 27.08 -18.03
N LEU A 367 5.75 26.83 -17.92
CA LEU A 367 5.16 25.49 -17.85
C LEU A 367 4.34 25.24 -19.12
N GLU A 368 4.23 23.96 -19.51
CA GLU A 368 3.22 23.58 -20.49
C GLU A 368 1.81 23.77 -19.92
N LEU A 369 0.81 23.92 -20.78
CA LEU A 369 -0.56 24.27 -20.36
C LEU A 369 -1.11 23.38 -19.23
N PHE A 370 -0.91 22.08 -19.35
CA PHE A 370 -1.40 21.10 -18.37
C PHE A 370 -0.30 20.54 -17.47
N GLU A 371 0.90 21.11 -17.51
CA GLU A 371 1.99 20.72 -16.59
C GLU A 371 1.71 21.24 -15.19
N VAL A 372 1.67 20.32 -14.22
CA VAL A 372 1.48 20.66 -12.80
C VAL A 372 2.73 21.32 -12.25
N HIS A 373 2.55 22.44 -11.56
CA HIS A 373 3.66 23.20 -10.98
C HIS A 373 4.52 22.31 -10.05
N PRO A 374 5.86 22.30 -10.18
CA PRO A 374 6.74 21.36 -9.47
C PRO A 374 6.57 21.37 -7.94
N LEU A 375 6.33 22.55 -7.35
CA LEU A 375 6.09 22.67 -5.91
C LEU A 375 4.76 22.02 -5.50
N ALA A 376 3.70 22.18 -6.30
CA ALA A 376 2.41 21.55 -6.08
C ALA A 376 2.55 20.01 -6.10
N ARG A 377 3.28 19.49 -7.08
CA ARG A 377 3.59 18.06 -7.20
C ARG A 377 4.40 17.52 -6.01
N LEU A 378 5.40 18.29 -5.54
CA LEU A 378 6.15 17.91 -4.34
C LEU A 378 5.24 17.84 -3.10
N ILE A 379 4.30 18.78 -2.95
CA ILE A 379 3.32 18.79 -1.86
C ILE A 379 2.43 17.55 -1.95
N GLU A 380 1.88 17.22 -3.12
CA GLU A 380 1.06 16.02 -3.33
C GLU A 380 1.79 14.74 -2.92
N ILE A 381 2.99 14.52 -3.46
CA ILE A 381 3.80 13.34 -3.17
C ILE A 381 4.12 13.27 -1.67
N SER A 382 4.45 14.39 -1.04
CA SER A 382 4.77 14.45 0.40
C SER A 382 3.58 14.08 1.27
N ILE A 383 2.38 14.56 0.95
CA ILE A 383 1.15 14.23 1.68
C ILE A 383 0.82 12.74 1.54
N LEU A 384 0.89 12.20 0.31
CA LEU A 384 0.61 10.79 0.04
C LEU A 384 1.63 9.86 0.73
N ALA A 385 2.91 10.19 0.65
CA ALA A 385 3.97 9.42 1.30
C ALA A 385 3.81 9.43 2.83
N ALA A 386 3.52 10.58 3.43
CA ALA A 386 3.27 10.71 4.86
C ALA A 386 2.05 9.89 5.31
N ALA A 387 0.97 9.89 4.51
CA ALA A 387 -0.24 9.12 4.81
C ALA A 387 -0.02 7.61 4.70
N LEU A 388 0.69 7.16 3.67
CA LEU A 388 1.06 5.74 3.52
C LEU A 388 1.96 5.27 4.67
N LEU A 389 2.91 6.10 5.08
CA LEU A 389 3.75 5.83 6.26
C LEU A 389 2.90 5.77 7.53
N ALA A 390 1.97 6.70 7.73
CA ALA A 390 1.07 6.70 8.88
C ALA A 390 0.18 5.45 8.92
N ASP A 391 -0.34 5.00 7.77
CA ASP A 391 -1.11 3.75 7.68
C ASP A 391 -0.26 2.53 8.03
N ARG A 392 0.97 2.48 7.55
CA ARG A 392 1.93 1.43 7.90
C ARG A 392 2.18 1.40 9.42
N LEU A 393 2.39 2.56 10.03
CA LEU A 393 2.61 2.67 11.46
C LEU A 393 1.38 2.28 12.29
N ARG A 394 0.16 2.56 11.82
CA ARG A 394 -1.11 2.24 12.51
C ARG A 394 -1.55 0.79 12.38
N MET A 395 -1.35 0.16 11.24
CA MET A 395 -1.62 -1.27 11.08
C MET A 395 -0.81 -2.13 12.05
N ARG A 396 0.20 -1.56 12.61
CA ARG A 396 1.11 -2.05 13.61
C ARG A 396 0.51 -2.10 15.01
N ASP A 397 -0.04 -0.97 15.52
CA ASP A 397 -0.60 -0.88 16.88
C ASP A 397 -1.78 -1.85 17.09
N ARG A 398 -2.45 -2.24 16.01
CA ARG A 398 -3.54 -3.24 16.05
C ARG A 398 -3.06 -4.69 16.08
N ARG A 399 -1.84 -4.99 15.64
CA ARG A 399 -1.26 -6.34 15.73
C ARG A 399 -0.70 -6.62 17.12
N ASP A 400 -0.24 -5.59 17.83
CA ASP A 400 0.29 -5.70 19.19
C ASP A 400 -0.80 -6.03 20.23
N CYS A 401 -2.08 -6.01 19.85
CA CYS A 401 -3.22 -6.33 20.72
C CYS A 401 -3.60 -7.82 20.79
N VAL A 402 -2.95 -8.69 20.01
CA VAL A 402 -3.10 -10.14 20.13
C VAL A 402 -1.80 -10.68 20.77
N LEU A 403 -1.60 -10.35 22.05
CA LEU A 403 -0.52 -10.91 22.84
C LEU A 403 -0.81 -12.41 23.03
N ALA A 404 0.11 -13.25 22.55
CA ALA A 404 0.19 -14.63 22.98
C ALA A 404 0.27 -14.67 24.53
N GLU A 405 -0.30 -15.70 25.16
CA GLU A 405 -0.17 -15.89 26.60
C GLU A 405 1.30 -15.78 27.02
N PRO A 406 1.60 -15.13 28.17
CA PRO A 406 2.98 -15.00 28.63
C PRO A 406 3.61 -16.39 28.76
N PRO A 407 4.86 -16.60 28.25
CA PRO A 407 5.55 -17.86 28.47
C PRO A 407 5.73 -18.11 29.98
N THR A 408 5.63 -19.36 30.35
CA THR A 408 5.87 -19.76 31.74
C THR A 408 7.32 -19.46 32.15
N PRO A 409 7.56 -18.95 33.37
CA PRO A 409 8.91 -18.84 33.90
C PRO A 409 9.59 -20.21 33.96
N ILE A 410 10.90 -20.23 33.74
CA ILE A 410 11.72 -21.46 33.77
C ILE A 410 12.50 -21.46 35.09
N ALA A 411 12.27 -22.46 35.97
CA ALA A 411 12.94 -22.53 37.26
C ALA A 411 14.41 -22.95 37.11
N ASP A 412 14.65 -24.10 36.50
CA ASP A 412 15.98 -24.69 36.29
C ASP A 412 16.32 -24.61 34.80
N VAL A 413 16.79 -23.41 34.38
CA VAL A 413 17.03 -23.11 32.97
C VAL A 413 18.26 -23.85 32.43
N ARG A 414 18.11 -24.49 31.28
CA ARG A 414 19.19 -25.16 30.52
C ARG A 414 19.50 -24.31 29.27
N ILE A 415 20.74 -23.83 29.17
CA ILE A 415 21.18 -22.90 28.14
C ILE A 415 22.16 -23.63 27.21
N ALA A 416 21.84 -23.66 25.91
CA ALA A 416 22.79 -24.04 24.88
C ALA A 416 23.42 -22.75 24.28
N VAL A 417 24.74 -22.73 24.23
CA VAL A 417 25.50 -21.62 23.61
C VAL A 417 25.94 -22.01 22.22
N VAL A 418 25.65 -21.16 21.23
CA VAL A 418 26.05 -21.33 19.83
C VAL A 418 27.04 -20.23 19.44
N ILE A 419 28.24 -20.65 19.00
CA ILE A 419 29.34 -19.78 18.63
C ILE A 419 29.75 -20.09 17.17
N PRO A 420 29.30 -19.34 16.17
CA PRO A 420 29.82 -19.47 14.80
C PRO A 420 31.27 -18.95 14.73
N ALA A 421 32.17 -19.72 14.14
CA ALA A 421 33.59 -19.38 14.08
C ALA A 421 34.18 -19.60 12.68
N LEU A 422 35.08 -18.70 12.26
CA LEU A 422 35.85 -18.83 11.02
C LEU A 422 37.21 -18.12 11.17
N ASN A 423 38.26 -18.89 11.33
CA ASN A 423 39.64 -18.41 11.56
C ASN A 423 39.71 -17.42 12.74
N GLU A 424 39.34 -17.87 13.93
CA GLU A 424 39.29 -17.08 15.17
C GLU A 424 40.09 -17.78 16.31
N GLU A 425 41.20 -18.49 15.96
CA GLU A 425 42.04 -19.21 16.93
C GLU A 425 42.54 -18.33 18.09
N ALA A 426 42.76 -17.03 17.81
CA ALA A 426 43.25 -16.07 18.81
C ALA A 426 42.19 -15.68 19.89
N ALA A 427 40.91 -15.86 19.58
CA ALA A 427 39.80 -15.35 20.40
C ALA A 427 38.89 -16.47 20.96
N VAL A 428 38.58 -17.50 20.15
CA VAL A 428 37.55 -18.49 20.42
C VAL A 428 37.73 -19.18 21.80
N GLY A 429 38.95 -19.55 22.19
CA GLY A 429 39.20 -20.18 23.47
C GLY A 429 38.84 -19.33 24.68
N ARG A 430 39.04 -17.99 24.57
CA ARG A 430 38.65 -17.04 25.63
C ARG A 430 37.13 -16.90 25.71
N VAL A 431 36.45 -16.82 24.56
CA VAL A 431 34.99 -16.70 24.49
C VAL A 431 34.34 -17.97 25.10
N VAL A 432 34.83 -19.18 24.74
CA VAL A 432 34.37 -20.45 25.29
C VAL A 432 34.56 -20.50 26.81
N SER A 433 35.76 -20.19 27.29
CA SER A 433 36.05 -20.19 28.73
C SER A 433 35.23 -19.19 29.51
N ALA A 434 35.02 -17.99 28.96
CA ALA A 434 34.18 -16.96 29.58
C ALA A 434 32.71 -17.39 29.65
N ALA A 435 32.15 -17.96 28.58
CA ALA A 435 30.76 -18.44 28.56
C ALA A 435 30.54 -19.57 29.61
N ARG A 436 31.47 -20.50 29.69
CA ARG A 436 31.43 -21.56 30.73
C ARG A 436 31.45 -21.00 32.14
N THR A 437 32.34 -20.03 32.39
CA THR A 437 32.46 -19.42 33.73
C THR A 437 31.22 -18.62 34.10
N VAL A 438 30.68 -17.82 33.17
CA VAL A 438 29.55 -16.94 33.42
C VAL A 438 28.25 -17.71 33.62
N LEU A 439 27.99 -18.72 32.77
CA LEU A 439 26.72 -19.47 32.81
C LEU A 439 26.74 -20.59 33.86
N GLY A 440 27.92 -21.12 34.20
CA GLY A 440 28.08 -22.11 35.28
C GLY A 440 27.11 -23.30 35.16
N PRO A 441 26.31 -23.59 36.21
CA PRO A 441 25.38 -24.72 36.21
C PRO A 441 24.22 -24.62 35.20
N GLN A 442 23.93 -23.42 34.68
CA GLN A 442 22.86 -23.21 33.69
C GLN A 442 23.29 -23.63 32.29
N LEU A 443 24.59 -23.78 32.04
CA LEU A 443 25.13 -24.19 30.74
C LEU A 443 24.89 -25.67 30.52
N SER A 444 24.03 -26.04 29.58
CA SER A 444 23.82 -27.44 29.17
C SER A 444 24.76 -27.86 28.05
N GLN A 445 24.94 -27.03 27.06
CA GLN A 445 25.85 -27.28 25.93
C GLN A 445 26.56 -26.01 25.51
N LEU A 446 27.81 -26.13 25.03
CA LEU A 446 28.55 -25.07 24.38
C LEU A 446 29.08 -25.62 23.05
N ILE A 447 28.55 -25.09 21.96
CA ILE A 447 28.78 -25.58 20.60
C ILE A 447 29.49 -24.49 19.80
N VAL A 448 30.66 -24.82 19.26
CA VAL A 448 31.38 -23.98 18.29
C VAL A 448 31.18 -24.57 16.90
N ALA A 449 30.55 -23.82 16.02
CA ALA A 449 30.42 -24.22 14.62
C ALA A 449 31.58 -23.64 13.80
N ASP A 450 32.53 -24.47 13.47
CA ASP A 450 33.66 -24.13 12.62
C ASP A 450 33.24 -24.12 11.15
N ASN A 451 33.23 -22.95 10.55
CA ASN A 451 32.76 -22.73 9.18
C ASN A 451 33.90 -22.89 8.14
N GLY A 452 34.68 -23.94 8.32
CA GLY A 452 35.81 -24.28 7.43
C GLY A 452 37.04 -23.40 7.68
N SER A 453 37.48 -23.27 8.93
CA SER A 453 38.69 -22.55 9.30
C SER A 453 39.94 -23.23 8.70
N THR A 454 40.95 -22.43 8.42
CA THR A 454 42.24 -22.87 7.94
C THR A 454 43.35 -22.75 9.00
N ASP A 455 42.99 -22.23 10.18
CA ASP A 455 43.84 -22.09 11.36
C ASP A 455 43.46 -23.14 12.43
N GLN A 456 43.92 -22.97 13.65
CA GLN A 456 43.65 -23.89 14.76
C GLN A 456 42.36 -23.61 15.55
N THR A 457 41.38 -22.90 14.93
CA THR A 457 40.14 -22.50 15.59
C THR A 457 39.42 -23.70 16.25
N ALA A 458 39.21 -24.79 15.52
CA ALA A 458 38.52 -25.98 16.00
C ALA A 458 39.25 -26.60 17.22
N GLN A 459 40.58 -26.80 17.09
CA GLN A 459 41.39 -27.40 18.17
C GLN A 459 41.40 -26.54 19.44
N VAL A 460 41.50 -25.20 19.27
CA VAL A 460 41.47 -24.28 20.42
C VAL A 460 40.09 -24.28 21.10
N ALA A 461 39.01 -24.37 20.33
CA ALA A 461 37.66 -24.47 20.88
C ALA A 461 37.44 -25.78 21.65
N GLU A 462 37.87 -26.92 21.09
CA GLU A 462 37.82 -28.24 21.78
C GLU A 462 38.63 -28.25 23.07
N ALA A 463 39.87 -27.73 23.00
CA ALA A 463 40.75 -27.63 24.18
C ALA A 463 40.15 -26.76 25.30
N ALA A 464 39.35 -25.75 24.96
CA ALA A 464 38.59 -24.93 25.90
C ALA A 464 37.31 -25.61 26.42
N GLY A 465 36.95 -26.77 25.88
CA GLY A 465 35.83 -27.62 26.32
C GLY A 465 34.52 -27.35 25.58
N ALA A 466 34.56 -26.87 24.33
CA ALA A 466 33.42 -26.80 23.47
C ALA A 466 33.19 -28.11 22.68
N ILE A 467 31.94 -28.35 22.31
CA ILE A 467 31.59 -29.32 21.26
C ILE A 467 31.79 -28.61 19.93
N VAL A 468 32.65 -29.16 19.06
CA VAL A 468 32.91 -28.56 17.75
C VAL A 468 32.14 -29.29 16.67
N VAL A 469 31.41 -28.53 15.83
CA VAL A 469 30.75 -29.02 14.64
C VAL A 469 31.36 -28.34 13.39
N LEU A 470 31.74 -29.14 12.39
CA LEU A 470 32.30 -28.64 11.16
C LEU A 470 31.18 -28.37 10.14
N GLU A 471 31.10 -27.14 9.65
CA GLU A 471 30.18 -26.76 8.56
C GLU A 471 30.99 -26.36 7.32
N THR A 472 30.86 -27.16 6.28
CA THR A 472 31.61 -26.97 5.02
C THR A 472 31.01 -25.89 4.12
N GLN A 473 29.70 -25.66 4.22
CA GLN A 473 29.05 -24.56 3.51
C GLN A 473 29.38 -23.23 4.17
N ARG A 474 30.10 -22.39 3.46
CA ARG A 474 30.45 -21.05 3.95
C ARG A 474 29.23 -20.19 4.19
N GLY A 475 29.17 -19.49 5.33
CA GLY A 475 28.15 -18.53 5.71
C GLY A 475 27.85 -18.54 7.21
N TYR A 476 27.63 -17.36 7.77
CA TYR A 476 27.32 -17.17 9.19
C TYR A 476 26.06 -17.97 9.62
N GLY A 477 25.00 -17.86 8.82
CA GLY A 477 23.77 -18.61 9.08
C GLY A 477 23.93 -20.13 8.91
N ALA A 478 24.79 -20.60 8.00
CA ALA A 478 25.09 -22.01 7.84
C ALA A 478 25.75 -22.58 9.09
N ALA A 479 26.73 -21.87 9.65
CA ALA A 479 27.36 -22.24 10.93
C ALA A 479 26.34 -22.28 12.07
N CYS A 480 25.46 -21.26 12.20
CA CYS A 480 24.42 -21.24 13.19
C CYS A 480 23.45 -22.44 13.05
N LEU A 481 23.04 -22.77 11.80
CA LEU A 481 22.14 -23.91 11.55
C LEU A 481 22.81 -25.26 11.89
N ALA A 482 24.10 -25.43 11.56
CA ALA A 482 24.85 -26.63 11.90
C ALA A 482 24.95 -26.83 13.42
N ALA A 483 25.23 -25.75 14.16
CA ALA A 483 25.21 -25.81 15.63
C ALA A 483 23.83 -26.14 16.19
N LEU A 484 22.77 -25.50 15.67
CA LEU A 484 21.39 -25.74 16.11
C LEU A 484 20.93 -27.17 15.87
N ALA A 485 21.44 -27.85 14.85
CA ALA A 485 21.08 -29.24 14.53
C ALA A 485 21.51 -30.24 15.61
N ILE A 486 22.50 -29.90 16.47
CA ILE A 486 23.01 -30.76 17.54
C ILE A 486 22.67 -30.22 18.93
N VAL A 487 21.89 -29.15 19.05
CA VAL A 487 21.35 -28.69 20.34
C VAL A 487 20.43 -29.75 20.92
N GLU A 488 20.63 -30.07 22.20
CA GLU A 488 19.80 -31.03 22.92
C GLU A 488 18.35 -30.56 23.02
N ARG A 489 17.41 -31.51 22.93
CA ARG A 489 15.96 -31.19 22.90
C ARG A 489 15.44 -30.65 24.22
N ASP A 490 16.16 -30.84 25.32
CA ASP A 490 15.83 -30.36 26.65
C ASP A 490 16.50 -29.02 27.02
N ALA A 491 17.19 -28.38 26.05
CA ALA A 491 17.59 -27.00 26.18
C ALA A 491 16.38 -26.07 26.12
N ASP A 492 16.31 -25.14 27.08
CA ASP A 492 15.23 -24.16 27.15
C ASP A 492 15.52 -22.90 26.32
N ILE A 493 16.80 -22.52 26.30
CA ILE A 493 17.25 -21.23 25.69
C ILE A 493 18.50 -21.50 24.85
N VAL A 494 18.54 -20.90 23.67
CA VAL A 494 19.73 -20.79 22.83
C VAL A 494 20.31 -19.37 22.95
N LEU A 495 21.58 -19.28 23.31
CA LEU A 495 22.37 -18.06 23.37
C LEU A 495 23.37 -18.03 22.21
N PHE A 496 23.30 -17.02 21.35
CA PHE A 496 24.26 -16.79 20.26
C PHE A 496 25.33 -15.79 20.72
N VAL A 497 26.60 -16.11 20.48
CA VAL A 497 27.76 -15.28 20.82
C VAL A 497 28.76 -15.32 19.67
N ASP A 498 29.33 -14.18 19.27
CA ASP A 498 30.38 -14.15 18.25
C ASP A 498 31.71 -14.67 18.80
N SER A 499 32.47 -15.38 17.96
CA SER A 499 33.74 -16.02 18.34
C SER A 499 34.94 -15.07 18.47
N ASP A 500 34.79 -13.80 18.03
CA ASP A 500 35.88 -12.83 17.89
C ASP A 500 36.21 -12.03 19.16
N GLY A 501 35.48 -12.29 20.23
CA GLY A 501 35.65 -11.62 21.52
C GLY A 501 35.16 -10.17 21.57
N SER A 502 34.37 -9.73 20.60
CA SER A 502 33.79 -8.39 20.60
C SER A 502 32.58 -8.27 21.54
N ASP A 503 31.83 -9.35 21.73
CA ASP A 503 30.70 -9.40 22.65
C ASP A 503 31.19 -9.48 24.10
N HIS A 504 30.58 -8.69 24.99
CA HIS A 504 30.87 -8.73 26.42
C HIS A 504 30.14 -9.92 27.07
N VAL A 505 30.74 -11.10 27.03
CA VAL A 505 30.15 -12.36 27.51
C VAL A 505 29.60 -12.27 28.94
N PRO A 506 30.17 -11.50 29.91
CA PRO A 506 29.56 -11.30 31.25
C PRO A 506 28.11 -10.77 31.22
N ASP A 507 27.68 -10.11 30.14
CA ASP A 507 26.29 -9.65 30.00
C ASP A 507 25.31 -10.79 29.64
N ALA A 508 25.78 -12.02 29.37
CA ALA A 508 24.96 -13.20 29.03
C ALA A 508 23.82 -13.44 30.02
N LEU A 509 24.10 -13.37 31.33
CA LEU A 509 23.07 -13.54 32.37
C LEU A 509 21.97 -12.47 32.27
N ARG A 510 22.32 -11.23 31.91
CA ARG A 510 21.34 -10.14 31.72
C ARG A 510 20.46 -10.37 30.51
N ILE A 511 21.01 -10.96 29.43
CA ILE A 511 20.26 -11.33 28.21
C ILE A 511 19.31 -12.52 28.50
N VAL A 512 19.73 -13.50 29.28
CA VAL A 512 18.94 -14.69 29.58
C VAL A 512 17.82 -14.40 30.58
N GLU A 513 18.01 -13.50 31.53
CA GLU A 513 17.08 -13.23 32.62
C GLU A 513 15.63 -12.90 32.18
N PRO A 514 15.36 -12.07 31.17
CA PRO A 514 14.00 -11.82 30.71
C PRO A 514 13.30 -13.05 30.11
N LEU A 515 14.07 -13.98 29.49
CA LEU A 515 13.55 -15.24 28.94
C LEU A 515 13.21 -16.21 30.08
N LYS A 516 14.10 -16.34 31.05
CA LYS A 516 13.91 -17.15 32.25
C LYS A 516 12.66 -16.70 33.03
N ALA A 517 12.51 -15.39 33.20
CA ALA A 517 11.36 -14.82 33.91
C ALA A 517 10.05 -14.86 33.11
N GLY A 518 10.02 -15.40 31.89
CA GLY A 518 8.84 -15.44 31.05
C GLY A 518 8.37 -14.07 30.55
N ARG A 519 9.24 -13.06 30.57
CA ARG A 519 8.93 -11.69 30.12
C ARG A 519 9.20 -11.45 28.64
N ALA A 520 10.02 -12.29 28.01
CA ALA A 520 10.39 -12.20 26.61
C ALA A 520 10.52 -13.60 25.99
N ASP A 521 10.39 -13.66 24.65
CA ASP A 521 10.63 -14.85 23.83
C ASP A 521 11.99 -14.73 23.10
N LEU A 522 12.41 -13.50 22.76
CA LEU A 522 13.69 -13.15 22.16
C LEU A 522 14.28 -11.94 22.89
N VAL A 523 15.55 -12.03 23.28
CA VAL A 523 16.31 -10.92 23.86
C VAL A 523 17.54 -10.63 23.01
N ILE A 524 17.75 -9.34 22.68
CA ILE A 524 18.87 -8.87 21.89
C ILE A 524 19.76 -8.01 22.76
N GLY A 525 21.05 -8.31 22.77
CA GLY A 525 22.08 -7.44 23.35
C GLY A 525 22.27 -6.22 22.48
N SER A 526 21.83 -5.05 22.97
CA SER A 526 21.96 -3.79 22.24
C SER A 526 23.28 -3.14 22.58
N ARG A 527 24.16 -3.07 21.60
CA ARG A 527 25.43 -2.33 21.66
C ARG A 527 25.18 -0.82 21.72
N VAL A 528 24.14 -0.37 20.98
CA VAL A 528 23.78 1.05 20.87
C VAL A 528 23.22 1.59 22.18
N ALA A 529 22.48 0.77 22.94
CA ALA A 529 21.98 1.12 24.26
C ALA A 529 23.01 0.93 25.39
N GLY A 530 24.09 0.20 25.11
CA GLY A 530 25.17 -0.12 26.05
C GLY A 530 26.42 0.73 25.85
N THR A 531 27.57 0.14 26.10
CA THR A 531 28.88 0.78 25.98
C THR A 531 29.64 0.24 24.78
N ILE A 532 30.04 1.11 23.84
CA ILE A 532 30.84 0.74 22.67
C ILE A 532 32.25 1.30 22.84
N GLU A 533 33.25 0.44 22.80
CA GLU A 533 34.65 0.86 22.79
C GLU A 533 34.95 1.73 21.56
N ALA A 534 35.74 2.77 21.74
CA ALA A 534 36.07 3.69 20.65
C ALA A 534 36.72 2.94 19.47
N GLY A 535 36.13 3.03 18.28
CA GLY A 535 36.59 2.33 17.06
C GLY A 535 36.15 0.87 16.92
N ALA A 536 35.34 0.30 17.83
CA ALA A 536 34.81 -1.07 17.72
C ALA A 536 33.75 -1.20 16.60
N MET A 537 33.05 -0.12 16.25
CA MET A 537 32.03 -0.14 15.20
C MET A 537 32.40 0.82 14.06
N THR A 538 32.46 0.31 12.83
CA THR A 538 32.77 1.09 11.62
C THR A 538 31.58 1.95 11.16
N LEU A 539 31.83 2.98 10.33
CA LEU A 539 30.77 3.82 9.76
C LEU A 539 29.72 3.05 8.97
N PRO A 540 30.06 2.09 8.07
CA PRO A 540 29.07 1.25 7.40
C PRO A 540 28.21 0.43 8.36
N GLN A 541 28.78 -0.11 9.44
CA GLN A 541 28.02 -0.84 10.45
C GLN A 541 27.04 0.08 11.19
N ARG A 542 27.45 1.31 11.51
CA ARG A 542 26.55 2.32 12.10
C ARG A 542 25.39 2.66 11.18
N PHE A 543 25.66 2.85 9.89
CA PHE A 543 24.63 3.10 8.88
C PHE A 543 23.67 1.92 8.74
N GLY A 544 24.20 0.68 8.64
CA GLY A 544 23.38 -0.53 8.58
C GLY A 544 22.50 -0.71 9.83
N ASN A 545 23.06 -0.44 11.01
CA ASN A 545 22.34 -0.47 12.28
C ASN A 545 21.28 0.63 12.44
N TRP A 546 21.39 1.72 11.70
CA TRP A 546 20.35 2.73 11.63
C TRP A 546 19.26 2.36 10.60
N LEU A 547 19.67 1.93 9.39
CA LEU A 547 18.75 1.68 8.28
C LEU A 547 17.89 0.43 8.50
N ALA A 548 18.48 -0.69 8.90
CA ALA A 548 17.73 -1.95 9.00
C ALA A 548 16.67 -1.92 10.12
N PRO A 549 16.93 -1.44 11.35
CA PRO A 549 15.88 -1.23 12.34
C PRO A 549 14.80 -0.24 11.89
N LEU A 550 15.16 0.82 11.16
CA LEU A 550 14.18 1.74 10.57
C LEU A 550 13.25 1.01 9.60
N LEU A 551 13.78 0.20 8.69
CA LEU A 551 13.00 -0.58 7.74
C LEU A 551 12.14 -1.64 8.46
N VAL A 552 12.68 -2.35 9.44
CA VAL A 552 11.90 -3.29 10.25
C VAL A 552 10.76 -2.56 10.97
N ARG A 553 11.03 -1.40 11.53
CA ARG A 553 10.00 -0.54 12.12
C ARG A 553 8.96 -0.11 11.08
N MET A 554 9.33 0.22 9.87
CA MET A 554 8.40 0.60 8.78
C MET A 554 7.51 -0.56 8.35
N PHE A 555 8.06 -1.78 8.23
CA PHE A 555 7.32 -2.92 7.69
C PHE A 555 6.53 -3.69 8.76
N TRP A 556 7.10 -3.90 9.94
CA TRP A 556 6.49 -4.73 10.99
C TRP A 556 6.22 -3.99 12.29
N GLY A 557 6.76 -2.81 12.40
CA GLY A 557 6.43 -1.94 13.47
C GLY A 557 7.20 -2.13 14.73
N VAL A 558 8.00 -3.16 14.89
CA VAL A 558 8.82 -3.41 16.07
C VAL A 558 10.01 -2.45 16.09
N ARG A 559 10.32 -1.90 17.25
CA ARG A 559 11.47 -1.01 17.42
C ARG A 559 12.65 -1.85 17.87
N TYR A 560 13.70 -1.80 17.09
CA TYR A 560 15.02 -2.29 17.46
C TYR A 560 15.98 -1.12 17.51
N SER A 561 16.89 -1.14 18.48
CA SER A 561 18.00 -0.19 18.53
C SER A 561 19.26 -0.74 17.85
N ASP A 562 19.36 -2.07 17.71
CA ASP A 562 20.54 -2.76 17.19
C ASP A 562 20.20 -4.04 16.43
N LEU A 563 21.06 -4.45 15.51
CA LEU A 563 21.09 -5.78 14.88
C LEU A 563 22.08 -6.73 15.60
N GLY A 564 22.34 -6.53 16.88
CA GLY A 564 23.36 -7.22 17.65
C GLY A 564 23.37 -8.74 17.44
N PRO A 565 24.55 -9.36 17.17
CA PRO A 565 24.66 -10.80 17.09
C PRO A 565 24.48 -11.49 18.44
N PHE A 566 24.86 -10.83 19.53
CA PHE A 566 24.70 -11.30 20.89
C PHE A 566 23.22 -11.27 21.29
N ARG A 567 22.60 -12.45 21.30
CA ARG A 567 21.16 -12.58 21.52
C ARG A 567 20.80 -13.95 22.11
N ALA A 568 19.67 -14.02 22.78
CA ALA A 568 19.12 -15.29 23.27
C ALA A 568 17.65 -15.42 22.89
N ILE A 569 17.22 -16.65 22.64
CA ILE A 569 15.86 -16.98 22.26
C ILE A 569 15.43 -18.29 22.95
N ARG A 570 14.16 -18.40 23.33
CA ARG A 570 13.58 -19.65 23.81
C ARG A 570 13.53 -20.67 22.69
N CYS A 571 13.82 -21.95 22.98
CA CYS A 571 13.86 -23.00 21.97
C CYS A 571 12.52 -23.18 21.26
N ASP A 572 11.39 -23.14 22.00
CA ASP A 572 10.04 -23.22 21.43
C ASP A 572 9.70 -22.04 20.47
N ALA A 573 10.24 -20.87 20.74
CA ALA A 573 10.11 -19.70 19.87
C ALA A 573 11.02 -19.83 18.65
N LEU A 574 12.25 -20.31 18.80
CA LEU A 574 13.21 -20.50 17.70
C LEU A 574 12.68 -21.52 16.67
N GLU A 575 12.13 -22.64 17.13
CA GLU A 575 11.49 -23.63 16.24
C GLU A 575 10.37 -22.99 15.39
N LYS A 576 9.51 -22.17 16.02
CA LYS A 576 8.44 -21.45 15.31
C LYS A 576 8.96 -20.47 14.28
N LEU A 577 10.12 -19.86 14.48
CA LEU A 577 10.71 -18.94 13.52
C LEU A 577 11.10 -19.63 12.21
N GLY A 578 11.51 -20.90 12.24
CA GLY A 578 11.87 -21.65 11.04
C GLY A 578 12.99 -21.00 10.24
N MET A 579 14.11 -20.72 10.89
CA MET A 579 15.27 -20.03 10.32
C MET A 579 15.82 -20.72 9.07
N GLN A 580 16.16 -19.96 8.02
CA GLN A 580 16.56 -20.51 6.72
C GLN A 580 17.79 -19.82 6.10
N ASP A 581 18.07 -18.56 6.47
CA ASP A 581 19.20 -17.85 5.88
C ASP A 581 20.53 -18.48 6.29
N ARG A 582 21.33 -18.85 5.29
CA ARG A 582 22.63 -19.52 5.47
C ARG A 582 23.80 -18.55 5.48
N ASP A 583 23.55 -17.24 5.34
CA ASP A 583 24.60 -16.24 5.14
C ASP A 583 24.40 -15.04 6.10
N PHE A 584 24.77 -13.84 5.67
CA PHE A 584 24.74 -12.59 6.46
C PHE A 584 23.31 -12.10 6.82
N GLY A 585 22.27 -12.70 6.25
CA GLY A 585 20.88 -12.38 6.55
C GLY A 585 20.34 -12.99 7.84
N TRP A 586 21.10 -13.87 8.51
CA TRP A 586 20.66 -14.62 9.71
C TRP A 586 20.10 -13.72 10.82
N THR A 587 20.86 -12.70 11.20
CA THR A 587 20.48 -11.81 12.31
C THR A 587 19.21 -11.02 12.02
N ILE A 588 19.08 -10.48 10.80
CA ILE A 588 17.89 -9.73 10.40
C ILE A 588 16.69 -10.65 10.13
N GLU A 589 16.90 -11.87 9.61
CA GLU A 589 15.83 -12.85 9.43
C GLU A 589 15.16 -13.19 10.76
N MET A 590 15.95 -13.45 11.81
CA MET A 590 15.44 -13.74 13.14
C MET A 590 14.58 -12.58 13.67
N GLN A 591 15.08 -11.36 13.58
CA GLN A 591 14.35 -10.16 14.06
C GLN A 591 13.07 -9.92 13.27
N VAL A 592 13.12 -10.05 11.95
CA VAL A 592 11.93 -9.87 11.10
C VAL A 592 10.89 -10.96 11.35
N ARG A 593 11.29 -12.23 11.41
CA ARG A 593 10.38 -13.34 11.66
C ARG A 593 9.78 -13.28 13.06
N ALA A 594 10.56 -12.90 14.06
CA ALA A 594 10.07 -12.65 15.42
C ALA A 594 9.02 -11.53 15.44
N ALA A 595 9.28 -10.43 14.73
CA ALA A 595 8.32 -9.34 14.59
C ALA A 595 7.04 -9.77 13.85
N LYS A 596 7.16 -10.57 12.78
CA LYS A 596 6.01 -11.09 12.01
C LYS A 596 5.12 -12.02 12.83
N GLN A 597 5.72 -12.81 13.70
CA GLN A 597 4.99 -13.79 14.54
C GLN A 597 4.50 -13.20 15.86
N GLY A 598 4.80 -11.92 16.13
CA GLY A 598 4.35 -11.26 17.35
C GLY A 598 5.03 -11.77 18.61
N LEU A 599 6.29 -12.27 18.50
CA LEU A 599 7.07 -12.65 19.67
C LEU A 599 7.34 -11.43 20.55
N ARG A 600 7.42 -11.66 21.86
CA ARG A 600 7.84 -10.63 22.81
C ARG A 600 9.35 -10.46 22.75
N ILE A 601 9.75 -9.27 22.31
CA ILE A 601 11.15 -8.95 22.08
C ILE A 601 11.57 -7.87 23.08
N THR A 602 12.70 -8.10 23.71
CA THR A 602 13.31 -7.14 24.65
C THR A 602 14.75 -6.89 24.25
N GLU A 603 15.23 -5.67 24.43
CA GLU A 603 16.64 -5.32 24.27
C GLU A 603 17.29 -5.05 25.63
N VAL A 604 18.50 -5.56 25.80
CA VAL A 604 19.31 -5.36 27.01
C VAL A 604 20.60 -4.65 26.63
N PRO A 605 20.97 -3.54 27.29
CA PRO A 605 22.25 -2.87 27.05
C PRO A 605 23.42 -3.82 27.29
N THR A 606 24.34 -3.95 26.31
CA THR A 606 25.54 -4.81 26.41
C THR A 606 26.80 -4.05 26.05
N GLY A 607 27.92 -4.47 26.63
CA GLY A 607 29.24 -3.97 26.24
C GLY A 607 29.66 -4.52 24.87
N TYR A 608 30.37 -3.72 24.10
CA TYR A 608 30.94 -4.10 22.82
C TYR A 608 32.37 -3.60 22.69
N SER A 609 33.31 -4.52 22.60
CA SER A 609 34.74 -4.25 22.54
C SER A 609 35.30 -4.39 21.12
N ARG A 610 36.51 -3.92 20.92
CA ARG A 610 37.22 -4.21 19.67
C ARG A 610 37.45 -5.71 19.53
N ARG A 611 37.09 -6.23 18.36
CA ARG A 611 37.34 -7.63 18.02
C ARG A 611 38.83 -7.96 18.03
N ILE A 612 39.14 -9.20 18.33
CA ILE A 612 40.47 -9.75 18.22
C ILE A 612 40.60 -10.33 16.82
N GLY A 613 41.56 -9.81 16.05
CA GLY A 613 41.75 -10.21 14.65
C GLY A 613 41.11 -9.26 13.62
N VAL A 614 41.02 -9.72 12.36
CA VAL A 614 40.58 -8.90 11.20
C VAL A 614 39.19 -9.30 10.76
N SER A 615 38.30 -8.32 10.61
CA SER A 615 36.93 -8.56 10.12
C SER A 615 36.94 -9.05 8.65
N LYS A 616 36.32 -10.18 8.42
CA LYS A 616 36.22 -10.80 7.08
C LYS A 616 35.03 -10.22 6.28
N ILE A 617 34.11 -9.55 6.94
CA ILE A 617 32.90 -8.94 6.33
C ILE A 617 33.07 -7.43 6.25
N SER A 618 33.18 -6.77 7.39
CA SER A 618 33.23 -5.29 7.48
C SER A 618 34.60 -4.69 7.17
N GLY A 619 35.63 -5.51 7.01
CA GLY A 619 36.99 -5.09 6.61
C GLY A 619 37.16 -4.87 5.12
N THR A 620 36.21 -5.20 4.27
CA THR A 620 36.28 -5.03 2.80
C THR A 620 35.04 -4.33 2.26
N VAL A 621 35.24 -3.45 1.25
CA VAL A 621 34.12 -2.73 0.59
C VAL A 621 33.11 -3.74 -0.01
N ARG A 622 33.62 -4.82 -0.63
CA ARG A 622 32.78 -5.88 -1.21
C ARG A 622 31.94 -6.59 -0.16
N GLY A 623 32.51 -6.90 1.00
CA GLY A 623 31.78 -7.55 2.11
C GLY A 623 30.68 -6.65 2.68
N VAL A 624 30.95 -5.35 2.84
CA VAL A 624 29.95 -4.37 3.31
C VAL A 624 28.78 -4.25 2.34
N VAL A 625 29.05 -4.15 1.02
CA VAL A 625 27.99 -4.03 0.00
C VAL A 625 27.16 -5.31 -0.06
N LEU A 626 27.78 -6.49 -0.05
CA LEU A 626 27.07 -7.77 -0.09
C LEU A 626 26.22 -8.00 1.16
N ALA A 627 26.74 -7.69 2.36
CA ALA A 627 25.97 -7.79 3.60
C ALA A 627 24.80 -6.81 3.61
N GLY A 628 24.99 -5.56 3.18
CA GLY A 628 23.92 -4.56 3.05
C GLY A 628 22.83 -4.99 2.06
N ALA A 629 23.22 -5.46 0.85
CA ALA A 629 22.29 -5.96 -0.15
C ALA A 629 21.51 -7.19 0.36
N LYS A 630 22.18 -8.10 1.08
CA LYS A 630 21.54 -9.28 1.67
C LYS A 630 20.51 -8.91 2.75
N ILE A 631 20.84 -7.97 3.63
CA ILE A 631 19.92 -7.45 4.65
C ILE A 631 18.67 -6.86 3.98
N LEU A 632 18.84 -6.01 2.97
CA LEU A 632 17.72 -5.42 2.22
C LEU A 632 16.91 -6.48 1.48
N TYR A 633 17.56 -7.47 0.88
CA TYR A 633 16.90 -8.60 0.24
C TYR A 633 16.03 -9.40 1.22
N VAL A 634 16.57 -9.74 2.42
CA VAL A 634 15.82 -10.48 3.45
C VAL A 634 14.62 -9.66 3.93
N ILE A 635 14.81 -8.36 4.21
CA ILE A 635 13.69 -7.47 4.58
C ILE A 635 12.64 -7.45 3.47
N GLY A 636 13.05 -7.29 2.21
CA GLY A 636 12.15 -7.32 1.05
C GLY A 636 11.42 -8.65 0.91
N ARG A 637 12.17 -9.77 0.89
CA ARG A 637 11.61 -11.12 0.83
C ARG A 637 10.54 -11.32 1.90
N GLU A 638 10.87 -11.05 3.15
CA GLU A 638 9.97 -11.24 4.28
C GLU A 638 8.78 -10.26 4.27
N ALA A 639 8.93 -9.06 3.69
CA ALA A 639 7.82 -8.12 3.53
C ALA A 639 6.77 -8.61 2.51
N PHE A 640 7.19 -9.42 1.54
CA PHE A 640 6.32 -9.93 0.48
C PHE A 640 5.87 -11.39 0.68
N THR A 641 6.39 -12.12 1.69
CA THR A 641 5.94 -13.48 2.02
C THR A 641 4.85 -13.46 3.09
N ASP A 642 3.82 -14.34 2.94
CA ASP A 642 2.72 -14.47 3.91
C ASP A 642 3.13 -15.30 5.12
N CYS A 643 2.74 -14.85 6.32
CA CYS A 643 2.88 -15.61 7.56
C CYS A 643 2.18 -16.99 7.58
N GLY A 644 1.33 -17.31 6.61
CA GLY A 644 0.46 -18.49 6.67
C GLY A 644 0.86 -19.68 5.79
N ARG A 645 1.80 -19.53 4.86
CA ARG A 645 2.11 -20.60 3.89
C ARG A 645 3.38 -21.41 4.13
N GLU A 646 4.37 -20.86 4.82
CA GLU A 646 5.65 -21.56 5.05
C GLU A 646 5.65 -22.48 6.27
N TYR A 647 4.79 -22.22 7.27
CA TYR A 647 4.77 -22.99 8.52
C TYR A 647 3.89 -24.25 8.49
N ALA A 648 3.12 -24.46 7.40
CA ALA A 648 2.33 -25.68 7.21
C ALA A 648 3.14 -26.86 6.60
N LYS A 649 4.39 -26.61 6.17
CA LYS A 649 5.32 -27.66 5.76
C LYS A 649 6.38 -27.81 6.84
N GLY A 650 6.06 -28.60 7.87
CA GLY A 650 7.08 -29.17 8.73
C GLY A 650 8.09 -29.95 7.88
N PRO A 651 9.34 -30.12 8.36
CA PRO A 651 10.34 -30.88 7.62
C PRO A 651 9.75 -32.26 7.27
N SER A 652 9.78 -32.59 5.97
CA SER A 652 9.44 -33.92 5.50
C SER A 652 10.32 -34.93 6.27
N ARG A 653 9.68 -35.77 7.08
CA ARG A 653 10.32 -36.94 7.63
C ARG A 653 10.53 -37.90 6.45
N ASP A 654 11.73 -37.94 5.96
CA ASP A 654 12.29 -39.09 5.25
C ASP A 654 13.63 -39.43 5.91
#